data_4622d7ff779005a36323b3cff04ff38b
#
_entry.id   4622d7ff779005a36323b3cff04ff38b
#
_cell.length_a   1.000
_cell.length_b   1.000
_cell.length_c   1.000
_cell.angle_alpha   90.00
_cell.angle_beta   90.00
_cell.angle_gamma   90.00
#
_symmetry.space_group_name_H-M   'P 1'
#
loop_
_entity.id
_entity.type
_entity.pdbx_description
1 polymer ?
#
loop_
_entity_poly.entity_id
_entity_poly.type
_entity_poly.pdbx_seq_one_letter_code
_entity_poly.pdbx_strand_id
1 'polypeptide(L)'
;MLHRRYPVAARGARARSIAAALLCTVVFWAVTSVTIAAVAPVRLRWELGAESEKTTVLRDSVPAEFTLTNTGTRALPGKGWTLYFNCMEGVAIGARPGHVALERVVGPLFRLRPTAGFEELRPGQTLRVPLVHPDSLVNPALAPEGPYLVFDDAPEVGLSIVDYQVAPFPADHATTPEQIYERNLGIVPLAASRLPPVFPTPHEYERHAGTLRWTVRPRVVAPPALRAEADAAEAMLQPYFSSGPAAAGASTLRLAVAATHGLLGPEAYELNIDPEAGVILSAASAAGIARGLASLRQLLPVANAPDRGVVLPALLIRDTPRFAYRGLMLDVARNFQSKAAVLRILDLMSRYKLNTLHFHLTDDEGWRIEIAGLPELTAVGARRGHALRADDRLPPAYGSGPDVGNPYGSGYYPRADYIEILQYAAARHIEVIPEIEMPGHARAAVISMAVRARRLAQAGQPDANQYLLADPRDQSVYQSPQAYSDNAMNPGLPSTYAFIEHVVAEMVALHRAAGVPLRTLHVGGDELPDGAWERSPACQALMLREHLKTRADLWDYFYTRVGAVLGHHALSLAGWEELGARTVTVGDHTERSASPVFSRSGYTLYVWRNAEGAEDLANRLANAGYGVVLTPATKLYFDLAPYRSPFEPGQIWAGYVDLDTVFDYVPYDDIRVASDDPRHVAHRVGLSEAGLAHIRGLEGTLFSETVHEASRLDYMLMPRLLALAERAWAPDPAWTQQPNRARATPLHAAAWSAFVSQIGLQVLPRLDAEHAVLYRIPPPGLKRVHGGVLANEQIPGLSLHYTVDGGEPTVASPQVTGPITAIGLIRVAAFDRNGRAGRSSQLDNR
;
A
#
# COMPACT_ATOMS: atom_id res chain seq x y z
N MET A 1 54.70 -25.44 40.84
CA MET A 1 54.84 -26.65 41.66
C MET A 1 53.52 -27.41 41.55
N LEU A 2 53.59 -28.45 40.81
CA LEU A 2 53.57 -29.83 41.15
C LEU A 2 52.25 -30.35 41.75
N HIS A 3 51.54 -31.02 41.02
CA HIS A 3 51.46 -32.46 40.64
C HIS A 3 50.10 -33.03 41.06
N ARG A 4 49.30 -33.57 40.11
CA ARG A 4 49.08 -34.99 39.80
C ARG A 4 48.13 -35.69 40.83
N ARG A 5 47.22 -36.50 40.52
CA ARG A 5 46.81 -37.48 39.50
C ARG A 5 45.62 -38.25 40.09
N TYR A 6 44.77 -38.75 39.22
CA TYR A 6 43.79 -39.83 39.36
C TYR A 6 44.45 -41.11 39.95
N PRO A 7 43.78 -42.22 40.39
CA PRO A 7 42.59 -42.84 39.74
C PRO A 7 41.65 -43.72 40.62
N VAL A 8 40.49 -44.16 39.99
CA VAL A 8 40.01 -45.56 39.89
C VAL A 8 39.24 -46.26 41.03
N ALA A 9 37.95 -46.50 40.72
CA ALA A 9 37.15 -47.73 40.84
C ALA A 9 37.01 -48.50 42.17
N ALA A 10 35.86 -48.85 42.58
CA ALA A 10 35.12 -50.08 42.37
C ALA A 10 34.00 -50.35 43.40
N ARG A 11 32.85 -50.78 42.92
CA ARG A 11 31.90 -51.87 43.36
C ARG A 11 31.56 -52.08 44.85
N GLY A 12 30.25 -52.16 45.09
CA GLY A 12 29.70 -52.94 46.15
C GLY A 12 28.27 -52.59 46.59
N ALA A 13 27.33 -53.17 46.05
CA ALA A 13 26.11 -53.89 46.42
C ALA A 13 25.35 -53.62 47.76
N ARG A 14 24.05 -53.40 47.56
CA ARG A 14 22.86 -53.86 48.34
C ARG A 14 22.63 -53.34 49.75
N ALA A 15 21.54 -52.73 50.08
CA ALA A 15 20.26 -53.28 50.54
C ALA A 15 19.31 -52.17 51.09
N ARG A 16 18.07 -52.14 50.58
CA ARG A 16 16.79 -51.89 51.23
C ARG A 16 16.70 -50.92 52.41
N SER A 17 15.94 -49.83 52.27
CA SER A 17 14.76 -49.58 53.13
C SER A 17 13.88 -48.47 52.59
N ILE A 18 12.59 -48.68 52.67
CA ILE A 18 11.46 -47.94 52.26
C ILE A 18 11.29 -46.66 53.12
N ALA A 19 11.21 -45.46 52.50
CA ALA A 19 10.48 -44.35 53.09
C ALA A 19 9.87 -43.50 51.98
N ALA A 20 8.55 -43.45 51.97
CA ALA A 20 7.73 -42.65 51.05
C ALA A 20 7.97 -41.18 51.30
N ALA A 21 8.36 -40.45 50.21
CA ALA A 21 8.18 -39.02 50.12
C ALA A 21 7.51 -38.72 48.76
N LEU A 22 6.24 -38.34 48.83
CA LEU A 22 5.49 -37.75 47.71
C LEU A 22 6.23 -36.50 47.21
N LEU A 23 6.89 -36.60 46.07
CA LEU A 23 7.29 -35.42 45.28
C LEU A 23 6.24 -35.24 44.20
N CYS A 24 5.34 -34.23 44.38
CA CYS A 24 4.47 -33.74 43.33
C CYS A 24 5.30 -33.16 42.21
N THR A 25 5.54 -33.93 41.14
CA THR A 25 6.01 -33.42 39.88
C THR A 25 4.82 -32.81 39.15
N VAL A 26 4.65 -31.49 39.26
CA VAL A 26 3.72 -30.72 38.41
C VAL A 26 4.33 -30.66 37.01
N VAL A 27 3.93 -31.61 36.19
CA VAL A 27 4.18 -31.51 34.74
C VAL A 27 3.22 -30.43 34.21
N PHE A 28 3.73 -29.26 33.93
CA PHE A 28 3.03 -28.27 33.13
C PHE A 28 2.86 -28.83 31.71
N TRP A 29 1.73 -29.45 31.45
CA TRP A 29 1.23 -29.64 30.11
C TRP A 29 0.75 -28.24 29.64
N ALA A 30 1.55 -27.57 28.83
CA ALA A 30 1.05 -26.50 27.99
C ALA A 30 0.10 -27.12 26.96
N VAL A 31 -1.16 -27.25 27.35
CA VAL A 31 -2.25 -27.46 26.40
C VAL A 31 -2.34 -26.15 25.61
N THR A 32 -1.70 -26.14 24.47
CA THR A 32 -2.08 -25.19 23.41
C THR A 32 -3.50 -25.55 23.03
N SER A 33 -4.46 -24.91 23.70
CA SER A 33 -5.85 -24.92 23.27
C SER A 33 -5.83 -24.22 21.89
N VAL A 34 -5.83 -25.00 20.84
CA VAL A 34 -6.29 -24.51 19.53
C VAL A 34 -7.76 -24.21 19.77
N THR A 35 -8.05 -22.95 20.04
CA THR A 35 -9.42 -22.46 20.09
C THR A 35 -9.91 -22.57 18.65
N ILE A 36 -10.63 -23.65 18.34
CA ILE A 36 -11.38 -23.72 17.09
C ILE A 36 -12.34 -22.54 17.19
N ALA A 37 -12.16 -21.55 16.31
CA ALA A 37 -13.03 -20.39 16.26
C ALA A 37 -14.48 -20.90 16.16
N ALA A 38 -15.32 -20.48 17.07
CA ALA A 38 -16.71 -20.90 17.09
C ALA A 38 -17.38 -20.37 15.82
N VAL A 39 -18.00 -21.27 15.05
CA VAL A 39 -18.58 -20.99 13.74
C VAL A 39 -20.08 -20.82 13.88
N ALA A 40 -20.66 -19.81 13.25
CA ALA A 40 -22.10 -19.60 13.23
C ALA A 40 -22.80 -20.69 12.41
N PRO A 41 -23.94 -21.22 12.89
CA PRO A 41 -24.70 -22.28 12.21
C PRO A 41 -25.60 -21.71 11.10
N VAL A 42 -25.06 -20.82 10.27
CA VAL A 42 -25.77 -20.17 9.17
C VAL A 42 -24.89 -20.07 7.94
N ARG A 43 -25.54 -20.09 6.77
CA ARG A 43 -24.97 -19.64 5.49
C ARG A 43 -25.48 -18.24 5.21
N LEU A 44 -24.59 -17.37 4.76
CA LEU A 44 -24.93 -16.04 4.28
C LEU A 44 -24.50 -15.88 2.83
N ARG A 45 -25.41 -15.43 1.97
CA ARG A 45 -25.11 -15.04 0.61
C ARG A 45 -25.46 -13.57 0.42
N TRP A 46 -24.58 -12.83 -0.19
CA TRP A 46 -24.85 -11.47 -0.66
C TRP A 46 -24.86 -11.43 -2.18
N GLU A 47 -25.78 -10.67 -2.74
CA GLU A 47 -25.98 -10.53 -4.19
C GLU A 47 -26.29 -9.07 -4.51
N LEU A 48 -25.62 -8.52 -5.52
CA LEU A 48 -25.86 -7.19 -6.06
C LEU A 48 -26.82 -7.30 -7.26
N GLY A 49 -27.86 -6.47 -7.32
CA GLY A 49 -28.73 -6.33 -8.48
C GLY A 49 -28.04 -5.59 -9.63
N ALA A 50 -28.61 -5.65 -10.83
CA ALA A 50 -28.09 -4.94 -11.98
C ALA A 50 -28.27 -3.41 -11.85
N GLU A 51 -27.34 -2.62 -12.38
CA GLU A 51 -27.46 -1.16 -12.42
C GLU A 51 -28.72 -0.66 -13.14
N SER A 52 -29.23 -1.45 -14.11
CA SER A 52 -30.48 -1.18 -14.80
C SER A 52 -31.71 -1.23 -13.88
N GLU A 53 -31.58 -1.82 -12.68
CA GLU A 53 -32.62 -1.93 -11.67
C GLU A 53 -32.57 -0.79 -10.64
N LYS A 54 -31.87 0.32 -10.93
CA LYS A 54 -31.76 1.49 -10.05
C LYS A 54 -33.12 1.92 -9.51
N THR A 55 -33.20 2.02 -8.20
CA THR A 55 -34.45 2.35 -7.53
C THR A 55 -34.61 3.87 -7.38
N THR A 56 -35.86 4.35 -7.47
CA THR A 56 -36.20 5.76 -7.24
C THR A 56 -36.13 6.18 -5.75
N VAL A 57 -35.81 5.26 -4.84
CA VAL A 57 -35.82 5.50 -3.39
C VAL A 57 -34.63 6.36 -2.94
N LEU A 58 -33.48 6.19 -3.58
CA LEU A 58 -32.31 7.08 -3.45
C LEU A 58 -31.77 7.27 -4.87
N ARG A 59 -31.58 8.50 -5.32
CA ARG A 59 -30.96 8.76 -6.63
C ARG A 59 -29.62 8.02 -6.70
N ASP A 60 -29.42 7.25 -7.77
CA ASP A 60 -28.19 6.49 -8.09
C ASP A 60 -27.86 5.28 -7.19
N SER A 61 -28.86 4.74 -6.44
CA SER A 61 -28.67 3.56 -5.60
C SER A 61 -28.90 2.25 -6.36
N VAL A 62 -28.16 1.21 -5.98
CA VAL A 62 -28.25 -0.14 -6.56
C VAL A 62 -28.85 -1.11 -5.54
N PRO A 63 -29.88 -1.92 -5.93
CA PRO A 63 -30.43 -2.92 -5.03
C PRO A 63 -29.45 -4.05 -4.76
N ALA A 64 -29.51 -4.63 -3.57
CA ALA A 64 -28.75 -5.82 -3.18
C ALA A 64 -29.60 -6.67 -2.23
N GLU A 65 -29.19 -7.88 -1.94
CA GLU A 65 -29.90 -8.77 -1.03
C GLU A 65 -28.92 -9.58 -0.16
N PHE A 66 -29.21 -9.66 1.14
CA PHE A 66 -28.69 -10.75 1.96
C PHE A 66 -29.67 -11.92 1.97
N THR A 67 -29.18 -13.11 1.72
CA THR A 67 -29.88 -14.37 1.90
C THR A 67 -29.24 -15.14 3.06
N LEU A 68 -29.92 -15.17 4.23
CA LEU A 68 -29.46 -15.86 5.45
C LEU A 68 -30.20 -17.20 5.56
N THR A 69 -29.48 -18.31 5.48
CA THR A 69 -30.04 -19.68 5.65
C THR A 69 -29.56 -20.30 6.94
N ASN A 70 -30.48 -20.78 7.78
CA ASN A 70 -30.13 -21.55 8.96
C ASN A 70 -29.65 -22.96 8.55
N THR A 71 -28.37 -23.24 8.73
CA THR A 71 -27.73 -24.53 8.45
C THR A 71 -27.55 -25.38 9.72
N GLY A 72 -27.93 -24.85 10.88
CA GLY A 72 -27.85 -25.54 12.16
C GLY A 72 -28.96 -26.55 12.36
N THR A 73 -28.90 -27.24 13.48
CA THR A 73 -29.90 -28.23 13.93
C THR A 73 -31.00 -27.62 14.80
N ARG A 74 -30.87 -26.37 15.22
CA ARG A 74 -31.81 -25.61 16.04
C ARG A 74 -32.33 -24.39 15.28
N ALA A 75 -33.55 -23.96 15.62
CA ALA A 75 -34.06 -22.71 15.06
C ALA A 75 -33.23 -21.50 15.55
N LEU A 76 -32.97 -20.56 14.66
CA LEU A 76 -32.52 -19.22 15.03
C LEU A 76 -33.73 -18.48 15.61
N PRO A 77 -33.67 -18.03 16.90
CA PRO A 77 -34.86 -17.56 17.60
C PRO A 77 -35.38 -16.25 17.02
N GLY A 78 -36.67 -15.91 17.32
CA GLY A 78 -37.31 -14.67 16.89
C GLY A 78 -36.71 -13.37 17.46
N LYS A 79 -35.81 -13.48 18.44
CA LYS A 79 -35.04 -12.38 19.06
C LYS A 79 -33.77 -12.92 19.70
N GLY A 80 -32.87 -12.01 20.13
CA GLY A 80 -31.68 -12.39 20.92
C GLY A 80 -30.48 -12.80 20.06
N TRP A 81 -30.42 -12.33 18.84
CA TRP A 81 -29.23 -12.43 17.98
C TRP A 81 -28.99 -11.15 17.17
N THR A 82 -27.74 -10.93 16.80
CA THR A 82 -27.30 -9.81 16.01
C THR A 82 -26.30 -10.29 14.96
N LEU A 83 -26.55 -9.96 13.69
CA LEU A 83 -25.59 -10.17 12.60
C LEU A 83 -24.78 -8.87 12.42
N TYR A 84 -23.46 -8.95 12.55
CA TYR A 84 -22.53 -7.88 12.25
C TYR A 84 -21.81 -8.14 10.95
N PHE A 85 -21.43 -7.06 10.24
CA PHE A 85 -20.60 -7.11 9.02
C PHE A 85 -19.99 -5.74 8.74
N ASN A 86 -18.92 -5.70 7.96
CA ASN A 86 -18.33 -4.46 7.46
C ASN A 86 -18.87 -4.12 6.06
N CYS A 87 -19.10 -2.85 5.79
CA CYS A 87 -19.43 -2.34 4.46
C CYS A 87 -18.82 -0.95 4.28
N MET A 88 -17.78 -0.85 3.49
CA MET A 88 -16.98 0.37 3.32
C MET A 88 -17.82 1.47 2.64
N GLU A 89 -18.47 1.15 1.53
CA GLU A 89 -19.29 2.09 0.74
C GLU A 89 -20.64 2.43 1.40
N GLY A 90 -20.95 1.78 2.52
CA GLY A 90 -22.23 1.94 3.20
C GLY A 90 -23.36 1.11 2.58
N VAL A 91 -24.43 0.94 3.36
CA VAL A 91 -25.61 0.17 2.97
C VAL A 91 -26.83 0.65 3.76
N ALA A 92 -27.98 0.66 3.12
CA ALA A 92 -29.28 0.92 3.73
C ALA A 92 -30.19 -0.30 3.57
N ILE A 93 -31.25 -0.37 4.41
CA ILE A 93 -32.26 -1.41 4.29
C ILE A 93 -33.26 -1.03 3.18
N GLY A 94 -33.59 -2.00 2.32
CA GLY A 94 -34.58 -1.82 1.28
C GLY A 94 -36.03 -1.95 1.79
N ALA A 95 -36.99 -1.91 0.87
CA ALA A 95 -38.41 -2.07 1.19
C ALA A 95 -38.71 -3.51 1.63
N ARG A 96 -39.62 -3.66 2.64
CA ARG A 96 -40.05 -4.96 3.20
C ARG A 96 -38.92 -5.82 3.76
N PRO A 97 -38.22 -5.37 4.82
CA PRO A 97 -37.02 -5.95 5.36
C PRO A 97 -37.21 -7.30 6.11
N GLY A 98 -38.37 -7.94 6.06
CA GLY A 98 -38.58 -9.23 6.76
C GLY A 98 -38.50 -9.15 8.28
N HIS A 99 -38.97 -8.06 8.89
CA HIS A 99 -38.95 -7.80 10.36
C HIS A 99 -37.52 -7.77 10.94
N VAL A 100 -36.56 -7.22 10.22
CA VAL A 100 -35.22 -6.91 10.71
C VAL A 100 -34.92 -5.41 10.59
N ALA A 101 -34.00 -4.91 11.40
CA ALA A 101 -33.51 -3.53 11.35
C ALA A 101 -32.00 -3.51 11.12
N LEU A 102 -31.55 -2.62 10.26
CA LEU A 102 -30.15 -2.37 9.96
C LEU A 102 -29.70 -1.04 10.57
N GLU A 103 -28.54 -1.02 11.18
CA GLU A 103 -27.95 0.15 11.82
C GLU A 103 -26.43 0.17 11.58
N ARG A 104 -25.87 1.34 11.25
CA ARG A 104 -24.43 1.56 11.31
C ARG A 104 -24.00 1.68 12.77
N VAL A 105 -23.01 0.92 13.18
CA VAL A 105 -22.48 0.94 14.55
C VAL A 105 -21.41 2.03 14.68
N VAL A 106 -20.36 1.94 13.85
CA VAL A 106 -19.24 2.90 13.81
C VAL A 106 -18.38 2.60 12.59
N GLY A 107 -17.94 3.62 11.87
CA GLY A 107 -17.13 3.42 10.66
C GLY A 107 -17.81 2.47 9.66
N PRO A 108 -17.10 1.50 9.12
CA PRO A 108 -17.67 0.52 8.19
C PRO A 108 -18.49 -0.60 8.87
N LEU A 109 -18.60 -0.63 10.21
CA LEU A 109 -19.30 -1.69 10.94
C LEU A 109 -20.81 -1.46 11.00
N PHE A 110 -21.58 -2.42 10.52
CA PHE A 110 -23.03 -2.48 10.57
C PHE A 110 -23.52 -3.64 11.42
N ARG A 111 -24.75 -3.53 11.90
CA ARG A 111 -25.48 -4.61 12.57
C ARG A 111 -26.90 -4.73 12.05
N LEU A 112 -27.36 -5.97 11.92
CA LEU A 112 -28.72 -6.32 11.56
C LEU A 112 -29.33 -7.15 12.71
N ARG A 113 -30.51 -6.74 13.17
CA ARG A 113 -31.19 -7.38 14.31
C ARG A 113 -32.65 -7.69 13.98
N PRO A 114 -33.22 -8.77 14.51
CA PRO A 114 -34.67 -9.02 14.44
C PRO A 114 -35.44 -7.92 15.17
N THR A 115 -36.61 -7.56 14.62
CA THR A 115 -37.60 -6.63 15.22
C THR A 115 -38.81 -7.39 15.68
N ALA A 116 -39.76 -6.69 16.35
CA ALA A 116 -41.05 -7.27 16.71
C ALA A 116 -41.78 -7.83 15.47
N GLY A 117 -42.22 -9.07 15.53
CA GLY A 117 -42.85 -9.77 14.40
C GLY A 117 -41.88 -10.65 13.59
N PHE A 118 -40.58 -10.66 13.89
CA PHE A 118 -39.69 -11.67 13.33
C PHE A 118 -40.01 -13.04 13.94
N GLU A 119 -40.38 -14.00 13.12
CA GLU A 119 -40.54 -15.39 13.54
C GLU A 119 -39.19 -16.12 13.60
N GLU A 120 -39.16 -17.28 14.31
CA GLU A 120 -37.99 -18.12 14.31
C GLU A 120 -37.62 -18.58 12.89
N LEU A 121 -36.31 -18.68 12.61
CA LEU A 121 -35.80 -19.26 11.36
C LEU A 121 -35.42 -20.72 11.63
N ARG A 122 -36.26 -21.68 11.23
CA ARG A 122 -36.05 -23.11 11.45
C ARG A 122 -34.88 -23.65 10.61
N PRO A 123 -34.29 -24.80 10.99
CA PRO A 123 -33.30 -25.48 10.17
C PRO A 123 -33.74 -25.59 8.70
N GLY A 124 -32.86 -25.18 7.80
CA GLY A 124 -33.11 -25.15 6.37
C GLY A 124 -33.93 -23.97 5.82
N GLN A 125 -34.56 -23.18 6.70
CA GLN A 125 -35.27 -21.97 6.26
C GLN A 125 -34.32 -20.82 5.93
N THR A 126 -34.80 -19.92 5.08
CA THR A 126 -34.05 -18.80 4.55
C THR A 126 -34.80 -17.48 4.81
N LEU A 127 -34.07 -16.49 5.30
CA LEU A 127 -34.47 -15.10 5.41
C LEU A 127 -33.83 -14.31 4.26
N ARG A 128 -34.63 -13.53 3.53
CA ARG A 128 -34.17 -12.58 2.54
C ARG A 128 -34.26 -11.16 3.10
N VAL A 129 -33.18 -10.43 3.03
CA VAL A 129 -33.09 -9.05 3.50
C VAL A 129 -32.72 -8.16 2.32
N PRO A 130 -33.67 -7.38 1.80
CA PRO A 130 -33.37 -6.44 0.73
C PRO A 130 -32.51 -5.30 1.26
N LEU A 131 -31.47 -4.96 0.52
CA LEU A 131 -30.51 -3.91 0.80
C LEU A 131 -30.46 -2.92 -0.35
N VAL A 132 -29.91 -1.74 -0.09
CA VAL A 132 -29.64 -0.71 -1.10
C VAL A 132 -28.28 -0.13 -0.83
N HIS A 133 -27.42 -0.11 -1.82
CA HIS A 133 -26.13 0.57 -1.77
C HIS A 133 -26.25 1.96 -2.40
N PRO A 134 -25.59 2.98 -1.82
CA PRO A 134 -25.71 4.37 -2.29
C PRO A 134 -25.05 4.61 -3.64
N ASP A 135 -24.14 3.71 -4.06
CA ASP A 135 -23.37 3.84 -5.29
C ASP A 135 -23.25 2.51 -6.03
N SER A 136 -22.77 2.57 -7.28
CA SER A 136 -22.51 1.36 -8.06
C SER A 136 -21.26 0.66 -7.59
N LEU A 137 -21.43 -0.46 -6.90
CA LEU A 137 -20.34 -1.38 -6.60
C LEU A 137 -19.93 -2.14 -7.87
N VAL A 138 -18.65 -2.21 -8.15
CA VAL A 138 -18.16 -2.79 -9.42
C VAL A 138 -17.34 -4.06 -9.25
N ASN A 139 -16.88 -4.36 -8.02
CA ASN A 139 -16.06 -5.54 -7.75
C ASN A 139 -16.25 -6.07 -6.33
N PRO A 140 -15.91 -7.36 -6.07
CA PRO A 140 -16.14 -8.02 -4.79
C PRO A 140 -15.36 -7.42 -3.59
N ALA A 141 -14.30 -6.63 -3.81
CA ALA A 141 -13.58 -5.99 -2.72
C ALA A 141 -14.39 -4.87 -2.04
N LEU A 142 -15.50 -4.47 -2.67
CA LEU A 142 -16.43 -3.46 -2.13
C LEU A 142 -17.71 -4.09 -1.55
N ALA A 143 -17.85 -5.42 -1.60
CA ALA A 143 -18.97 -6.15 -1.01
C ALA A 143 -18.91 -6.07 0.53
N PRO A 144 -20.03 -6.31 1.24
CA PRO A 144 -19.98 -6.54 2.68
C PRO A 144 -18.98 -7.64 3.06
N GLU A 145 -18.23 -7.45 4.13
CA GLU A 145 -17.13 -8.33 4.54
C GLU A 145 -17.20 -8.74 6.01
N GLY A 146 -16.55 -9.86 6.35
CA GLY A 146 -16.34 -10.34 7.71
C GLY A 146 -17.60 -10.56 8.53
N PRO A 147 -18.69 -11.16 8.01
CA PRO A 147 -19.93 -11.31 8.73
C PRO A 147 -19.79 -12.28 9.92
N TYR A 148 -20.43 -11.93 11.04
CA TYR A 148 -20.47 -12.78 12.22
C TYR A 148 -21.76 -12.60 13.04
N LEU A 149 -22.15 -13.64 13.77
CA LEU A 149 -23.30 -13.61 14.68
C LEU A 149 -22.86 -13.45 16.13
N VAL A 150 -23.67 -12.72 16.89
CA VAL A 150 -23.58 -12.61 18.36
C VAL A 150 -24.96 -12.95 18.94
N PHE A 151 -24.98 -13.77 19.99
CA PHE A 151 -26.19 -14.09 20.72
C PHE A 151 -26.24 -13.33 22.05
N ASP A 152 -27.44 -12.90 22.48
CA ASP A 152 -27.61 -12.10 23.69
C ASP A 152 -27.27 -12.88 24.97
N ASP A 153 -27.30 -14.21 24.93
CA ASP A 153 -26.89 -15.10 26.03
C ASP A 153 -25.37 -15.32 26.12
N ALA A 154 -24.63 -14.95 25.08
CA ALA A 154 -23.17 -14.96 25.04
C ALA A 154 -22.64 -13.72 24.29
N PRO A 155 -22.95 -12.50 24.79
CA PRO A 155 -22.75 -11.27 24.05
C PRO A 155 -21.26 -10.93 23.78
N GLU A 156 -20.31 -11.56 24.49
CA GLU A 156 -18.86 -11.42 24.30
C GLU A 156 -18.31 -12.30 23.17
N VAL A 157 -19.13 -13.25 22.65
CA VAL A 157 -18.69 -14.25 21.67
C VAL A 157 -19.23 -13.89 20.30
N GLY A 158 -18.33 -13.52 19.40
CA GLY A 158 -18.62 -13.39 17.96
C GLY A 158 -18.39 -14.71 17.22
N LEU A 159 -19.41 -15.24 16.57
CA LEU A 159 -19.36 -16.46 15.78
C LEU A 159 -19.17 -16.12 14.31
N SER A 160 -17.99 -16.37 13.74
CA SER A 160 -17.73 -16.08 12.33
C SER A 160 -18.65 -16.88 11.40
N ILE A 161 -19.20 -16.26 10.36
CA ILE A 161 -19.95 -16.93 9.29
C ILE A 161 -18.94 -17.34 8.21
N VAL A 162 -18.40 -18.55 8.31
CA VAL A 162 -17.42 -19.07 7.35
C VAL A 162 -18.03 -19.48 6.01
N ASP A 163 -19.33 -19.87 5.99
CA ASP A 163 -20.09 -20.13 4.77
C ASP A 163 -20.73 -18.81 4.29
N TYR A 164 -19.85 -17.85 3.94
CA TYR A 164 -20.24 -16.57 3.36
C TYR A 164 -19.88 -16.56 1.87
N GLN A 165 -20.84 -16.18 1.03
CA GLN A 165 -20.69 -16.17 -0.40
C GLN A 165 -21.09 -14.81 -0.97
N VAL A 166 -20.19 -14.21 -1.72
CA VAL A 166 -20.50 -13.06 -2.58
C VAL A 166 -20.86 -13.60 -3.96
N ALA A 167 -22.07 -13.32 -4.42
CA ALA A 167 -22.50 -13.72 -5.77
C ALA A 167 -21.64 -12.99 -6.83
N PRO A 168 -21.49 -13.58 -8.04
CA PRO A 168 -20.85 -12.88 -9.13
C PRO A 168 -21.49 -11.52 -9.38
N PHE A 169 -20.65 -10.47 -9.47
CA PHE A 169 -21.11 -9.12 -9.77
C PHE A 169 -21.69 -9.04 -11.19
N PRO A 170 -22.71 -8.21 -11.42
CA PRO A 170 -23.18 -7.90 -12.77
C PRO A 170 -22.03 -7.36 -13.62
N ALA A 171 -21.96 -7.82 -14.85
CA ALA A 171 -20.95 -7.34 -15.80
C ALA A 171 -21.41 -6.11 -16.60
N ASP A 172 -22.54 -5.53 -16.24
CA ASP A 172 -23.09 -4.32 -16.84
C ASP A 172 -22.05 -3.19 -16.78
N HIS A 173 -21.76 -2.62 -17.93
CA HIS A 173 -20.74 -1.57 -18.08
C HIS A 173 -19.29 -1.99 -17.74
N ALA A 174 -19.00 -3.27 -17.52
CA ALA A 174 -17.62 -3.74 -17.39
C ALA A 174 -16.83 -3.47 -18.68
N THR A 175 -15.52 -3.21 -18.53
CA THR A 175 -14.62 -3.08 -19.68
C THR A 175 -14.64 -4.39 -20.46
N THR A 176 -14.99 -4.33 -21.73
CA THR A 176 -15.15 -5.52 -22.59
C THR A 176 -13.79 -6.01 -23.12
N PRO A 177 -13.67 -7.29 -23.50
CA PRO A 177 -12.49 -7.81 -24.16
C PRO A 177 -12.10 -7.04 -25.42
N GLU A 178 -13.08 -6.51 -26.17
CA GLU A 178 -12.86 -5.69 -27.35
C GLU A 178 -12.24 -4.34 -26.98
N GLN A 179 -12.70 -3.69 -25.90
CA GLN A 179 -12.11 -2.44 -25.42
C GLN A 179 -10.67 -2.67 -24.96
N ILE A 180 -10.36 -3.78 -24.29
CA ILE A 180 -8.99 -4.16 -23.94
C ILE A 180 -8.16 -4.36 -25.21
N TYR A 181 -8.71 -5.02 -26.24
CA TYR A 181 -8.03 -5.22 -27.51
C TYR A 181 -7.66 -3.89 -28.17
N GLU A 182 -8.59 -2.93 -28.22
CA GLU A 182 -8.33 -1.59 -28.78
C GLU A 182 -7.26 -0.81 -27.98
N ARG A 183 -7.27 -0.89 -26.64
CA ARG A 183 -6.21 -0.30 -25.81
C ARG A 183 -4.82 -0.86 -26.15
N ASN A 184 -4.72 -2.15 -26.42
CA ASN A 184 -3.48 -2.83 -26.72
C ASN A 184 -3.06 -2.72 -28.20
N LEU A 185 -3.91 -2.21 -29.08
CA LEU A 185 -3.72 -2.26 -30.55
C LEU A 185 -2.46 -1.50 -31.01
N GLY A 186 -2.07 -0.44 -30.30
CA GLY A 186 -0.90 0.37 -30.63
C GLY A 186 0.44 -0.18 -30.13
N ILE A 187 0.43 -1.29 -29.42
CA ILE A 187 1.65 -1.89 -28.87
C ILE A 187 2.41 -2.64 -29.96
N VAL A 188 3.62 -2.19 -30.24
CA VAL A 188 4.55 -2.84 -31.18
C VAL A 188 5.67 -3.49 -30.38
N PRO A 189 5.71 -4.84 -30.26
CA PRO A 189 6.76 -5.51 -29.51
C PRO A 189 8.15 -5.22 -30.06
N LEU A 190 9.09 -4.85 -29.21
CA LEU A 190 10.47 -4.58 -29.58
C LEU A 190 11.38 -5.77 -29.26
N ALA A 191 12.35 -6.04 -30.13
CA ALA A 191 13.40 -7.02 -29.84
C ALA A 191 14.25 -6.57 -28.65
N ALA A 192 14.69 -7.50 -27.80
CA ALA A 192 15.48 -7.21 -26.61
C ALA A 192 16.76 -6.42 -26.90
N SER A 193 17.36 -6.59 -28.09
CA SER A 193 18.54 -5.85 -28.53
C SER A 193 18.30 -4.35 -28.76
N ARG A 194 17.04 -3.94 -28.97
CA ARG A 194 16.63 -2.54 -29.18
C ARG A 194 16.20 -1.84 -27.87
N LEU A 195 16.02 -2.59 -26.79
CA LEU A 195 15.59 -2.06 -25.50
C LEU A 195 16.78 -1.45 -24.74
N PRO A 196 16.56 -0.50 -23.81
CA PRO A 196 17.57 -0.08 -22.85
C PRO A 196 18.19 -1.27 -22.12
N PRO A 197 19.51 -1.21 -21.77
CA PRO A 197 20.20 -2.34 -21.15
C PRO A 197 19.72 -2.65 -19.73
N VAL A 198 19.18 -1.65 -19.02
CA VAL A 198 18.73 -1.72 -17.64
C VAL A 198 17.43 -0.92 -17.45
N PHE A 199 16.71 -1.22 -16.38
CA PHE A 199 15.45 -0.58 -15.98
C PHE A 199 15.56 0.00 -14.54
N PRO A 200 15.01 1.18 -14.20
CA PRO A 200 14.43 2.18 -15.12
C PRO A 200 15.41 2.64 -16.20
N THR A 201 14.86 3.21 -17.29
CA THR A 201 15.65 3.68 -18.43
C THR A 201 16.73 4.65 -17.97
N PRO A 202 18.03 4.37 -18.25
CA PRO A 202 19.11 5.24 -17.81
C PRO A 202 19.16 6.56 -18.60
N HIS A 203 19.79 7.58 -18.01
CA HIS A 203 19.93 8.90 -18.63
C HIS A 203 20.69 8.80 -19.96
N GLU A 204 21.79 8.04 -20.00
CA GLU A 204 22.61 7.82 -21.19
C GLU A 204 23.24 6.42 -21.16
N TYR A 205 23.34 5.78 -22.30
CA TYR A 205 24.09 4.53 -22.43
C TYR A 205 24.68 4.35 -23.84
N GLU A 206 25.85 3.73 -23.88
CA GLU A 206 26.55 3.35 -25.12
C GLU A 206 26.88 1.86 -25.10
N ARG A 207 26.55 1.15 -26.18
CA ARG A 207 26.93 -0.26 -26.35
C ARG A 207 28.23 -0.32 -27.10
N HIS A 208 29.19 -1.06 -26.54
CA HIS A 208 30.50 -1.27 -27.18
C HIS A 208 30.58 -2.68 -27.76
N ALA A 209 31.57 -2.89 -28.63
CA ALA A 209 31.86 -4.21 -29.19
C ALA A 209 32.50 -5.12 -28.12
N GLY A 210 32.15 -6.39 -28.16
CA GLY A 210 32.75 -7.40 -27.27
C GLY A 210 31.89 -7.69 -26.02
N THR A 211 32.43 -8.60 -25.21
CA THR A 211 31.81 -9.05 -23.94
C THR A 211 32.90 -9.30 -22.91
N LEU A 212 32.62 -8.93 -21.67
CA LEU A 212 33.41 -9.35 -20.52
C LEU A 212 32.93 -10.73 -20.03
N ARG A 213 33.85 -11.67 -19.85
CA ARG A 213 33.53 -13.00 -19.35
C ARG A 213 34.21 -13.24 -18.00
N TRP A 214 33.41 -13.49 -16.98
CA TRP A 214 33.88 -13.97 -15.68
C TRP A 214 33.71 -15.49 -15.58
N THR A 215 34.80 -16.21 -15.67
CA THR A 215 34.84 -17.68 -15.47
C THR A 215 35.07 -18.05 -14.02
N VAL A 216 35.59 -17.12 -13.22
CA VAL A 216 35.79 -17.18 -11.79
C VAL A 216 35.22 -15.93 -11.16
N ARG A 217 34.90 -15.99 -9.85
CA ARG A 217 34.38 -14.86 -9.11
C ARG A 217 35.35 -13.66 -9.23
N PRO A 218 34.86 -12.48 -9.69
CA PRO A 218 35.67 -11.29 -9.74
C PRO A 218 36.02 -10.80 -8.34
N ARG A 219 37.16 -10.13 -8.20
CA ARG A 219 37.57 -9.49 -6.97
C ARG A 219 36.87 -8.13 -6.85
N VAL A 220 36.10 -7.92 -5.80
CA VAL A 220 35.54 -6.60 -5.49
C VAL A 220 36.61 -5.73 -4.84
N VAL A 221 36.88 -4.56 -5.43
CA VAL A 221 37.87 -3.59 -4.97
C VAL A 221 37.17 -2.28 -4.67
N ALA A 222 37.18 -1.87 -3.39
CA ALA A 222 36.51 -0.66 -2.93
C ALA A 222 37.33 0.05 -1.85
N PRO A 223 37.25 1.39 -1.72
CA PRO A 223 37.79 2.09 -0.58
C PRO A 223 37.01 1.74 0.69
N PRO A 224 37.59 1.93 1.89
CA PRO A 224 36.94 1.60 3.16
C PRO A 224 35.57 2.26 3.35
N ALA A 225 35.37 3.46 2.80
CA ALA A 225 34.10 4.19 2.88
C ALA A 225 32.93 3.51 2.10
N LEU A 226 33.22 2.56 1.20
CA LEU A 226 32.25 1.79 0.43
C LEU A 226 32.20 0.32 0.88
N ARG A 227 32.51 0.03 2.12
CA ARG A 227 32.53 -1.35 2.62
C ARG A 227 31.16 -2.05 2.51
N ALA A 228 30.10 -1.34 2.87
CA ALA A 228 28.74 -1.90 2.81
C ALA A 228 28.32 -2.24 1.36
N GLU A 229 28.65 -1.35 0.40
CA GLU A 229 28.37 -1.56 -1.02
C GLU A 229 29.24 -2.67 -1.62
N ALA A 230 30.49 -2.82 -1.14
CA ALA A 230 31.34 -3.92 -1.53
C ALA A 230 30.80 -5.27 -1.03
N ASP A 231 30.37 -5.33 0.22
CA ASP A 231 29.75 -6.54 0.79
C ASP A 231 28.42 -6.88 0.05
N ALA A 232 27.63 -5.87 -0.33
CA ALA A 232 26.43 -6.05 -1.16
C ALA A 232 26.76 -6.56 -2.56
N ALA A 233 27.82 -6.04 -3.19
CA ALA A 233 28.30 -6.52 -4.49
C ALA A 233 28.79 -7.96 -4.41
N GLU A 234 29.52 -8.34 -3.37
CA GLU A 234 29.94 -9.70 -3.12
C GLU A 234 28.76 -10.66 -2.93
N ALA A 235 27.76 -10.28 -2.14
CA ALA A 235 26.54 -11.05 -1.94
C ALA A 235 25.76 -11.21 -3.25
N MET A 236 25.67 -10.16 -4.06
CA MET A 236 25.01 -10.17 -5.38
C MET A 236 25.69 -11.16 -6.35
N LEU A 237 27.02 -11.28 -6.30
CA LEU A 237 27.80 -12.14 -7.21
C LEU A 237 27.87 -13.60 -6.73
N GLN A 238 27.70 -13.84 -5.44
CA GLN A 238 27.86 -15.18 -4.84
C GLN A 238 27.08 -16.30 -5.54
N PRO A 239 25.80 -16.12 -5.94
CA PRO A 239 25.02 -17.19 -6.56
C PRO A 239 25.52 -17.66 -7.93
N TYR A 240 26.41 -16.91 -8.57
CA TYR A 240 26.92 -17.19 -9.93
C TYR A 240 28.24 -17.96 -9.95
N PHE A 241 28.87 -18.17 -8.79
CA PHE A 241 30.18 -18.79 -8.71
C PHE A 241 30.25 -19.82 -7.57
N SER A 242 31.01 -20.86 -7.75
CA SER A 242 31.31 -21.85 -6.71
C SER A 242 32.00 -21.18 -5.51
N SER A 243 31.75 -21.69 -4.30
CA SER A 243 32.28 -21.14 -3.04
C SER A 243 33.82 -21.12 -3.05
N GLY A 244 34.43 -19.96 -2.77
CA GLY A 244 35.85 -19.76 -2.65
C GLY A 244 36.27 -18.31 -2.80
N PRO A 245 37.45 -17.92 -2.30
CA PRO A 245 37.97 -16.57 -2.54
C PRO A 245 38.26 -16.36 -4.02
N ALA A 246 38.29 -15.12 -4.49
CA ALA A 246 38.68 -14.78 -5.86
C ALA A 246 40.10 -15.28 -6.14
N ALA A 247 40.27 -15.94 -7.27
CA ALA A 247 41.57 -16.47 -7.67
C ALA A 247 42.60 -15.33 -7.93
N ALA A 248 43.89 -15.64 -7.76
CA ALA A 248 44.95 -14.72 -8.17
C ALA A 248 44.82 -14.46 -9.68
N GLY A 249 44.79 -13.16 -10.09
CA GLY A 249 44.60 -12.77 -11.50
C GLY A 249 43.12 -12.70 -11.92
N ALA A 250 42.16 -12.88 -11.03
CA ALA A 250 40.73 -12.68 -11.34
C ALA A 250 40.44 -11.23 -11.79
N SER A 251 39.54 -11.07 -12.76
CA SER A 251 38.96 -9.77 -13.15
C SER A 251 38.46 -9.00 -11.95
N THR A 252 38.38 -7.69 -12.07
CA THR A 252 37.94 -6.82 -10.96
C THR A 252 36.58 -6.22 -11.21
N LEU A 253 35.79 -6.12 -10.13
CA LEU A 253 34.71 -5.15 -9.98
C LEU A 253 35.22 -4.03 -9.05
N ARG A 254 35.52 -2.88 -9.62
CA ARG A 254 36.05 -1.71 -8.89
C ARG A 254 34.91 -0.75 -8.56
N LEU A 255 34.74 -0.43 -7.28
CA LEU A 255 33.85 0.60 -6.79
C LEU A 255 34.66 1.84 -6.43
N ALA A 256 34.28 3.04 -6.87
CA ALA A 256 35.00 4.26 -6.62
C ALA A 256 34.05 5.45 -6.34
N VAL A 257 34.38 6.26 -5.34
CA VAL A 257 33.77 7.59 -5.18
C VAL A 257 34.56 8.56 -6.05
N ALA A 258 33.94 9.09 -7.10
CA ALA A 258 34.54 10.01 -8.05
C ALA A 258 33.48 10.94 -8.64
N ALA A 259 33.91 12.06 -9.21
CA ALA A 259 33.02 12.91 -9.99
C ALA A 259 32.49 12.13 -11.20
N THR A 260 31.21 12.23 -11.43
CA THR A 260 30.50 11.62 -12.57
C THR A 260 30.49 12.64 -13.73
N HIS A 261 31.07 12.31 -14.86
CA HIS A 261 31.29 13.22 -16.01
C HIS A 261 30.03 13.99 -16.43
N GLY A 262 29.83 15.19 -15.88
CA GLY A 262 28.70 16.08 -16.18
C GLY A 262 27.37 15.75 -15.50
N LEU A 263 27.25 14.63 -14.78
CA LEU A 263 26.04 14.29 -14.03
C LEU A 263 26.07 14.91 -12.64
N LEU A 264 24.93 15.39 -12.19
CA LEU A 264 24.79 16.06 -10.91
C LEU A 264 23.94 15.21 -9.92
N GLY A 265 24.22 15.37 -8.64
CA GLY A 265 23.44 14.77 -7.56
C GLY A 265 24.13 13.58 -6.89
N PRO A 266 23.71 13.26 -5.65
CA PRO A 266 24.37 12.23 -4.82
C PRO A 266 24.15 10.80 -5.34
N GLU A 267 23.12 10.56 -6.15
CA GLU A 267 22.78 9.25 -6.67
C GLU A 267 23.26 9.05 -8.14
N ALA A 268 23.98 10.04 -8.70
CA ALA A 268 24.58 9.91 -10.03
C ALA A 268 25.69 8.85 -10.03
N TYR A 269 25.75 8.05 -11.09
CA TYR A 269 26.77 7.00 -11.26
C TYR A 269 27.18 6.81 -12.73
N GLU A 270 28.36 6.24 -12.91
CA GLU A 270 28.88 5.74 -14.19
C GLU A 270 29.26 4.26 -14.02
N LEU A 271 28.69 3.40 -14.84
CA LEU A 271 28.98 1.97 -14.92
C LEU A 271 29.63 1.66 -16.25
N ASN A 272 30.94 1.34 -16.24
CA ASN A 272 31.70 0.92 -17.40
C ASN A 272 32.02 -0.57 -17.32
N ILE A 273 31.64 -1.33 -18.35
CA ILE A 273 31.95 -2.75 -18.54
C ILE A 273 32.84 -2.88 -19.75
N ASP A 274 34.12 -3.17 -19.51
CA ASP A 274 35.13 -3.27 -20.51
C ASP A 274 35.71 -4.69 -20.55
N PRO A 275 35.88 -5.32 -21.74
CA PRO A 275 36.41 -6.69 -21.88
C PRO A 275 37.80 -6.91 -21.26
N GLU A 276 38.67 -5.89 -21.24
CA GLU A 276 40.05 -5.98 -20.74
C GLU A 276 40.19 -5.40 -19.33
N ALA A 277 39.58 -4.24 -19.05
CA ALA A 277 39.70 -3.53 -17.78
C ALA A 277 38.75 -4.06 -16.69
N GLY A 278 37.74 -4.86 -17.05
CA GLY A 278 36.72 -5.37 -16.10
C GLY A 278 35.55 -4.44 -15.90
N VAL A 279 34.98 -4.44 -14.70
CA VAL A 279 33.85 -3.55 -14.35
C VAL A 279 34.34 -2.44 -13.45
N ILE A 280 34.05 -1.20 -13.82
CA ILE A 280 34.29 0.00 -13.03
C ILE A 280 32.95 0.68 -12.78
N LEU A 281 32.59 0.83 -11.51
CA LEU A 281 31.42 1.57 -11.06
C LEU A 281 31.88 2.76 -10.23
N SER A 282 31.67 3.96 -10.76
CA SER A 282 32.01 5.22 -10.14
C SER A 282 30.74 6.01 -9.82
N ALA A 283 30.68 6.68 -8.69
CA ALA A 283 29.54 7.50 -8.31
C ALA A 283 29.96 8.66 -7.39
N ALA A 284 29.08 9.66 -7.26
CA ALA A 284 29.31 10.79 -6.37
C ALA A 284 29.22 10.43 -4.88
N SER A 285 28.53 9.31 -4.55
CA SER A 285 28.34 8.86 -3.16
C SER A 285 28.11 7.34 -3.10
N ALA A 286 28.05 6.79 -1.89
CA ALA A 286 27.67 5.40 -1.63
C ALA A 286 26.26 5.08 -2.17
N ALA A 287 25.31 6.01 -2.07
CA ALA A 287 23.97 5.84 -2.66
C ALA A 287 24.04 5.67 -4.18
N GLY A 288 24.84 6.45 -4.88
CA GLY A 288 25.05 6.30 -6.32
C GLY A 288 25.68 4.95 -6.68
N ILE A 289 26.64 4.45 -5.88
CA ILE A 289 27.17 3.09 -6.03
C ILE A 289 26.06 2.04 -5.89
N ALA A 290 25.18 2.16 -4.88
CA ALA A 290 24.06 1.24 -4.71
C ALA A 290 23.11 1.25 -5.93
N ARG A 291 22.80 2.43 -6.51
CA ARG A 291 22.00 2.54 -7.76
C ARG A 291 22.69 1.89 -8.96
N GLY A 292 23.99 2.08 -9.06
CA GLY A 292 24.81 1.41 -10.10
C GLY A 292 24.87 -0.10 -9.93
N LEU A 293 24.95 -0.62 -8.69
CA LEU A 293 24.86 -2.05 -8.40
C LEU A 293 23.49 -2.62 -8.76
N ALA A 294 22.40 -1.88 -8.53
CA ALA A 294 21.07 -2.27 -8.99
C ALA A 294 21.00 -2.40 -10.52
N SER A 295 21.68 -1.55 -11.26
CA SER A 295 21.82 -1.66 -12.72
C SER A 295 22.71 -2.84 -13.13
N LEU A 296 23.87 -3.04 -12.49
CA LEU A 296 24.74 -4.18 -12.76
C LEU A 296 24.02 -5.51 -12.52
N ARG A 297 23.21 -5.62 -11.44
CA ARG A 297 22.40 -6.81 -11.16
C ARG A 297 21.50 -7.20 -12.33
N GLN A 298 20.93 -6.25 -13.04
CA GLN A 298 20.04 -6.50 -14.18
C GLN A 298 20.79 -7.02 -15.42
N LEU A 299 22.10 -6.78 -15.52
CA LEU A 299 22.96 -7.28 -16.60
C LEU A 299 23.48 -8.69 -16.32
N LEU A 300 23.41 -9.17 -15.08
CA LEU A 300 23.78 -10.55 -14.74
C LEU A 300 22.78 -11.55 -15.36
N PRO A 301 23.16 -12.80 -15.62
CA PRO A 301 22.24 -13.83 -16.13
C PRO A 301 21.03 -14.02 -15.20
N VAL A 302 19.85 -14.29 -15.77
CA VAL A 302 18.62 -14.54 -15.01
C VAL A 302 18.68 -15.88 -14.26
N ALA A 303 19.31 -16.91 -14.83
CA ALA A 303 19.47 -18.21 -14.21
C ALA A 303 20.88 -18.37 -13.61
N ASN A 304 20.90 -18.82 -12.36
CA ASN A 304 22.15 -19.16 -11.69
C ASN A 304 22.69 -20.49 -12.28
N ALA A 305 23.84 -20.44 -12.91
CA ALA A 305 24.56 -21.61 -13.40
C ALA A 305 26.03 -21.47 -13.00
N PRO A 306 26.42 -21.90 -11.77
CA PRO A 306 27.74 -21.63 -11.20
C PRO A 306 28.91 -22.04 -12.12
N ASP A 307 28.70 -23.09 -12.90
CA ASP A 307 29.77 -23.65 -13.78
C ASP A 307 29.85 -22.99 -15.17
N ARG A 308 28.91 -22.13 -15.53
CA ARG A 308 28.88 -21.44 -16.83
C ARG A 308 29.57 -20.08 -16.82
N GLY A 309 29.84 -19.53 -15.63
CA GLY A 309 30.34 -18.18 -15.46
C GLY A 309 29.33 -17.12 -15.85
N VAL A 310 29.75 -15.85 -15.81
CA VAL A 310 28.95 -14.67 -16.16
C VAL A 310 29.50 -14.04 -17.43
N VAL A 311 28.61 -13.71 -18.38
CA VAL A 311 28.95 -12.96 -19.60
C VAL A 311 28.18 -11.64 -19.56
N LEU A 312 28.90 -10.53 -19.58
CA LEU A 312 28.36 -9.18 -19.58
C LEU A 312 28.63 -8.50 -20.92
N PRO A 313 27.67 -7.74 -21.48
CA PRO A 313 27.94 -6.93 -22.68
C PRO A 313 28.91 -5.80 -22.34
N ALA A 314 29.81 -5.47 -23.26
CA ALA A 314 30.64 -4.27 -23.15
C ALA A 314 29.71 -3.03 -23.33
N LEU A 315 29.70 -2.14 -22.35
CA LEU A 315 28.84 -0.93 -22.38
C LEU A 315 29.30 0.12 -21.38
N LEU A 316 28.86 1.34 -21.60
CA LEU A 316 28.94 2.44 -20.66
C LEU A 316 27.55 2.94 -20.36
N ILE A 317 27.20 3.07 -19.06
CA ILE A 317 25.98 3.72 -18.57
C ILE A 317 26.38 4.92 -17.76
N ARG A 318 25.80 6.09 -18.06
CA ARG A 318 25.81 7.30 -17.23
C ARG A 318 24.40 7.62 -16.81
N ASP A 319 24.16 7.69 -15.50
CA ASP A 319 22.81 7.72 -15.02
C ASP A 319 22.65 8.58 -13.76
N THR A 320 21.49 9.23 -13.65
CA THR A 320 21.12 10.10 -12.54
C THR A 320 19.60 10.18 -12.47
N PRO A 321 18.99 10.29 -11.27
CA PRO A 321 17.54 10.38 -11.15
C PRO A 321 17.00 11.72 -11.65
N ARG A 322 15.82 11.68 -12.26
CA ARG A 322 15.02 12.86 -12.59
C ARG A 322 14.58 13.62 -11.34
N PHE A 323 14.13 12.90 -10.31
CA PHE A 323 13.66 13.45 -9.05
C PHE A 323 14.51 12.97 -7.88
N ALA A 324 14.76 13.89 -6.94
CA ALA A 324 15.47 13.57 -5.71
C ALA A 324 14.63 12.69 -4.76
N TYR A 325 13.30 12.92 -4.69
CA TYR A 325 12.35 12.13 -3.94
C TYR A 325 11.63 11.15 -4.87
N ARG A 326 11.65 9.86 -4.54
CA ARG A 326 11.01 8.78 -5.31
C ARG A 326 10.41 7.80 -4.30
N GLY A 327 9.17 8.07 -3.91
CA GLY A 327 8.49 7.45 -2.76
C GLY A 327 7.55 6.32 -3.13
N LEU A 328 7.34 5.48 -2.13
CA LEU A 328 6.20 4.60 -2.02
C LEU A 328 5.62 4.76 -0.62
N MET A 329 4.35 5.16 -0.52
CA MET A 329 3.61 5.09 0.73
C MET A 329 3.01 3.70 0.89
N LEU A 330 3.14 3.14 2.09
CA LEU A 330 2.55 1.87 2.49
C LEU A 330 1.70 2.06 3.74
N ASP A 331 0.39 1.91 3.59
CA ASP A 331 -0.54 1.86 4.72
C ASP A 331 -0.50 0.47 5.37
N VAL A 332 -0.22 0.46 6.67
CA VAL A 332 -0.27 -0.72 7.53
C VAL A 332 -1.28 -0.56 8.67
N ALA A 333 -1.96 0.58 8.72
CA ALA A 333 -2.91 0.93 9.76
C ALA A 333 -4.28 0.31 9.50
N ARG A 334 -4.85 0.46 8.29
CA ARG A 334 -6.14 -0.12 7.92
C ARG A 334 -6.09 -1.64 7.95
N ASN A 335 -5.10 -2.24 7.29
CA ASN A 335 -4.81 -3.67 7.41
C ASN A 335 -3.30 -3.90 7.61
N PHE A 336 -2.96 -4.57 8.69
CA PHE A 336 -1.58 -4.77 9.11
C PHE A 336 -0.79 -5.62 8.12
N GLN A 337 0.40 -5.18 7.77
CA GLN A 337 1.36 -5.91 6.95
C GLN A 337 2.54 -6.38 7.82
N SER A 338 2.92 -7.64 7.69
CA SER A 338 4.02 -8.20 8.50
C SER A 338 5.36 -7.53 8.19
N LYS A 339 6.30 -7.54 9.15
CA LYS A 339 7.69 -7.09 8.92
C LYS A 339 8.29 -7.73 7.66
N ALA A 340 8.06 -9.03 7.45
CA ALA A 340 8.57 -9.73 6.26
C ALA A 340 8.04 -9.12 4.95
N ALA A 341 6.78 -8.71 4.91
CA ALA A 341 6.20 -8.01 3.75
C ALA A 341 6.88 -6.64 3.53
N VAL A 342 7.10 -5.88 4.61
CA VAL A 342 7.78 -4.56 4.53
C VAL A 342 9.22 -4.72 4.02
N LEU A 343 9.99 -5.68 4.54
CA LEU A 343 11.36 -5.93 4.10
C LEU A 343 11.42 -6.32 2.60
N ARG A 344 10.45 -7.14 2.14
CA ARG A 344 10.33 -7.49 0.72
C ARG A 344 10.00 -6.27 -0.16
N ILE A 345 9.14 -5.36 0.30
CA ILE A 345 8.85 -4.10 -0.40
C ILE A 345 10.11 -3.23 -0.49
N LEU A 346 10.88 -3.11 0.59
CA LEU A 346 12.16 -2.39 0.57
C LEU A 346 13.16 -2.98 -0.44
N ASP A 347 13.22 -4.31 -0.58
CA ASP A 347 14.01 -4.97 -1.63
C ASP A 347 13.54 -4.57 -3.02
N LEU A 348 12.22 -4.58 -3.25
CA LEU A 348 11.62 -4.21 -4.52
C LEU A 348 11.92 -2.73 -4.88
N MET A 349 11.74 -1.83 -3.90
CA MET A 349 12.07 -0.42 -4.04
C MET A 349 13.54 -0.20 -4.42
N SER A 350 14.47 -0.87 -3.73
CA SER A 350 15.90 -0.79 -4.00
C SER A 350 16.27 -1.26 -5.41
N ARG A 351 15.64 -2.35 -5.89
CA ARG A 351 15.85 -2.90 -7.25
C ARG A 351 15.54 -1.90 -8.34
N TYR A 352 14.51 -1.07 -8.14
CA TYR A 352 14.00 -0.11 -9.12
C TYR A 352 14.28 1.34 -8.73
N LYS A 353 15.30 1.56 -7.87
CA LYS A 353 15.89 2.85 -7.54
C LYS A 353 14.93 3.83 -6.84
N LEU A 354 13.85 3.36 -6.22
CA LEU A 354 13.07 4.15 -5.27
C LEU A 354 13.89 4.36 -4.00
N ASN A 355 13.73 5.51 -3.32
CA ASN A 355 14.60 5.90 -2.22
C ASN A 355 13.88 6.36 -0.95
N THR A 356 12.55 6.37 -0.93
CA THR A 356 11.78 6.79 0.24
C THR A 356 10.60 5.86 0.48
N LEU A 357 10.54 5.25 1.67
CA LEU A 357 9.35 4.58 2.19
C LEU A 357 8.60 5.58 3.08
N HIS A 358 7.43 6.04 2.64
CA HIS A 358 6.48 6.75 3.46
C HIS A 358 5.64 5.69 4.20
N PHE A 359 5.77 5.65 5.52
CA PHE A 359 5.28 4.53 6.33
C PHE A 359 4.09 4.99 7.17
N HIS A 360 2.88 4.73 6.67
CA HIS A 360 1.62 5.12 7.29
C HIS A 360 1.28 4.16 8.44
N LEU A 361 1.74 4.53 9.64
CA LEU A 361 1.76 3.67 10.83
C LEU A 361 0.50 3.75 11.68
N THR A 362 -0.30 4.80 11.54
CA THR A 362 -1.46 5.04 12.40
C THR A 362 -2.63 5.63 11.64
N ASP A 363 -3.84 5.21 12.00
CA ASP A 363 -5.10 5.71 11.46
C ASP A 363 -6.27 5.37 12.41
N ASP A 364 -7.51 5.57 12.00
CA ASP A 364 -8.73 5.29 12.78
C ASP A 364 -8.83 3.83 13.21
N GLU A 365 -8.39 2.90 12.35
CA GLU A 365 -8.54 1.45 12.54
C GLU A 365 -7.29 0.75 13.08
N GLY A 366 -6.20 1.49 13.30
CA GLY A 366 -5.00 0.87 13.81
C GLY A 366 -3.86 1.79 14.19
N TRP A 367 -3.20 1.46 15.29
CA TRP A 367 -1.92 2.03 15.73
C TRP A 367 -0.85 0.94 15.66
N ARG A 368 0.14 1.05 14.78
CA ARG A 368 1.00 -0.07 14.41
C ARG A 368 2.45 0.01 14.92
N ILE A 369 2.74 0.91 15.84
CA ILE A 369 4.10 1.07 16.40
C ILE A 369 4.09 1.08 17.92
N GLU A 370 5.02 0.33 18.54
CA GLU A 370 5.20 0.33 19.99
C GLU A 370 5.86 1.64 20.46
N ILE A 371 5.19 2.37 21.37
CA ILE A 371 5.66 3.59 22.02
C ILE A 371 5.89 3.28 23.49
N ALA A 372 7.13 3.49 23.98
CA ALA A 372 7.44 3.26 25.37
C ALA A 372 6.62 4.16 26.30
N GLY A 373 6.11 3.58 27.39
CA GLY A 373 5.27 4.30 28.35
C GLY A 373 3.80 4.42 27.96
N LEU A 374 3.39 4.03 26.74
CA LEU A 374 2.00 4.09 26.25
C LEU A 374 1.52 2.71 25.77
N PRO A 375 1.49 1.68 26.63
CA PRO A 375 1.15 0.30 26.19
C PRO A 375 -0.27 0.18 25.64
N GLU A 376 -1.21 1.07 25.98
CA GLU A 376 -2.59 1.05 25.46
C GLU A 376 -2.65 1.28 23.94
N LEU A 377 -1.69 1.97 23.36
CA LEU A 377 -1.61 2.17 21.91
C LEU A 377 -1.53 0.83 21.14
N THR A 378 -0.82 -0.15 21.71
CA THR A 378 -0.72 -1.49 21.10
C THR A 378 -1.67 -2.52 21.74
N ALA A 379 -1.99 -2.40 23.01
CA ALA A 379 -2.93 -3.32 23.67
C ALA A 379 -4.39 -3.12 23.25
N VAL A 380 -4.75 -1.90 22.87
CA VAL A 380 -6.10 -1.51 22.41
C VAL A 380 -6.06 -1.07 20.95
N GLY A 381 -5.25 -0.06 20.62
CA GLY A 381 -5.23 0.58 19.32
C GLY A 381 -4.68 -0.28 18.17
N ALA A 382 -3.90 -1.34 18.48
CA ALA A 382 -3.41 -2.28 17.47
C ALA A 382 -4.23 -3.58 17.39
N ARG A 383 -5.39 -3.63 18.02
CA ARG A 383 -6.21 -4.85 18.09
C ARG A 383 -7.65 -4.58 17.68
N ARG A 384 -8.14 -5.33 16.72
CA ARG A 384 -9.52 -5.27 16.24
C ARG A 384 -10.23 -6.59 16.55
N GLY A 385 -11.53 -6.51 16.85
CA GLY A 385 -12.36 -7.68 17.07
C GLY A 385 -13.66 -7.32 17.79
N HIS A 386 -14.52 -8.30 17.94
CA HIS A 386 -15.78 -8.10 18.70
C HIS A 386 -15.47 -7.83 20.17
N ALA A 387 -16.09 -6.79 20.73
CA ALA A 387 -15.99 -6.47 22.15
C ALA A 387 -17.30 -5.81 22.62
N LEU A 388 -17.70 -6.12 23.86
CA LEU A 388 -18.84 -5.46 24.50
C LEU A 388 -18.54 -4.03 24.92
N ARG A 389 -17.27 -3.75 25.17
CA ARG A 389 -16.79 -2.45 25.63
C ARG A 389 -15.71 -1.97 24.68
N ALA A 390 -15.77 -0.73 24.30
CA ALA A 390 -14.73 -0.06 23.51
C ALA A 390 -13.34 0.00 24.22
N ASP A 391 -13.28 -0.49 25.47
CA ASP A 391 -12.10 -0.41 26.34
C ASP A 391 -11.07 -1.51 26.08
N ASP A 392 -11.45 -2.57 25.37
CA ASP A 392 -10.58 -3.75 25.19
C ASP A 392 -9.86 -3.76 23.86
N ARG A 393 -10.48 -3.22 22.82
CA ARG A 393 -9.98 -3.23 21.44
C ARG A 393 -10.85 -2.35 20.55
N LEU A 394 -10.35 -2.07 19.36
CA LEU A 394 -11.12 -1.41 18.31
C LEU A 394 -12.16 -2.39 17.71
N PRO A 395 -13.30 -1.89 17.21
CA PRO A 395 -14.28 -2.73 16.52
C PRO A 395 -13.72 -3.32 15.23
N PRO A 396 -14.31 -4.40 14.69
CA PRO A 396 -13.95 -4.93 13.38
C PRO A 396 -14.13 -3.89 12.27
N ALA A 397 -13.15 -3.83 11.37
CA ALA A 397 -13.19 -3.04 10.16
C ALA A 397 -12.58 -3.85 9.00
N TYR A 398 -12.98 -3.54 7.77
CA TYR A 398 -12.42 -4.13 6.55
C TYR A 398 -12.31 -5.65 6.60
N GLY A 399 -13.42 -6.31 6.98
CA GLY A 399 -13.51 -7.77 6.97
C GLY A 399 -12.77 -8.51 8.07
N SER A 400 -12.12 -7.83 9.03
CA SER A 400 -11.33 -8.50 10.08
C SER A 400 -12.14 -9.44 10.99
N GLY A 401 -13.49 -9.32 10.98
CA GLY A 401 -14.37 -10.20 11.76
C GLY A 401 -14.22 -10.10 13.28
N PRO A 402 -14.80 -11.04 14.04
CA PRO A 402 -14.86 -10.93 15.48
C PRO A 402 -13.57 -11.33 16.19
N ASP A 403 -12.69 -12.11 15.54
CA ASP A 403 -11.48 -12.66 16.17
C ASP A 403 -10.38 -11.62 16.28
N VAL A 404 -9.97 -11.33 17.51
CA VAL A 404 -8.84 -10.42 17.79
C VAL A 404 -7.49 -10.98 17.32
N GLY A 405 -7.40 -12.27 17.06
CA GLY A 405 -6.23 -12.94 16.47
C GLY A 405 -6.12 -12.82 14.95
N ASN A 406 -7.05 -12.12 14.29
CA ASN A 406 -7.01 -11.91 12.86
C ASN A 406 -5.70 -11.21 12.46
N PRO A 407 -4.89 -11.80 11.53
CA PRO A 407 -3.51 -11.35 11.28
C PRO A 407 -3.37 -10.02 10.51
N TYR A 408 -4.45 -9.56 9.86
CA TYR A 408 -4.47 -8.25 9.19
C TYR A 408 -5.29 -7.20 9.95
N GLY A 409 -6.26 -7.63 10.75
CA GLY A 409 -7.00 -6.75 11.64
C GLY A 409 -6.17 -6.28 12.83
N SER A 410 -5.35 -7.16 13.38
CA SER A 410 -4.54 -6.92 14.59
C SER A 410 -3.06 -7.10 14.28
N GLY A 411 -2.22 -6.27 14.89
CA GLY A 411 -0.77 -6.35 14.76
C GLY A 411 -0.10 -5.00 14.95
N TYR A 412 1.18 -5.05 15.27
CA TYR A 412 2.04 -3.86 15.38
C TYR A 412 3.51 -4.29 15.24
N TYR A 413 4.38 -3.33 15.03
CA TYR A 413 5.83 -3.53 15.04
C TYR A 413 6.35 -3.23 16.45
N PRO A 414 6.86 -4.26 17.18
CA PRO A 414 7.66 -4.05 18.39
C PRO A 414 8.85 -3.15 18.08
N ARG A 415 9.39 -2.48 19.08
CA ARG A 415 10.57 -1.59 18.94
C ARG A 415 11.72 -2.26 18.18
N ALA A 416 12.02 -3.53 18.48
CA ALA A 416 13.07 -4.28 17.80
C ALA A 416 12.80 -4.48 16.31
N ASP A 417 11.56 -4.77 15.92
CA ASP A 417 11.17 -4.98 14.53
C ASP A 417 11.23 -3.66 13.73
N TYR A 418 10.79 -2.56 14.33
CA TYR A 418 10.88 -1.25 13.68
C TYR A 418 12.34 -0.82 13.47
N ILE A 419 13.19 -1.02 14.48
CA ILE A 419 14.65 -0.76 14.37
C ILE A 419 15.26 -1.60 13.23
N GLU A 420 14.89 -2.87 13.10
CA GLU A 420 15.37 -3.73 12.02
C GLU A 420 14.90 -3.21 10.64
N ILE A 421 13.64 -2.77 10.52
CA ILE A 421 13.12 -2.15 9.28
C ILE A 421 13.96 -0.92 8.91
N LEU A 422 14.24 -0.04 9.86
CA LEU A 422 15.06 1.17 9.63
C LEU A 422 16.48 0.82 9.15
N GLN A 423 17.13 -0.14 9.81
CA GLN A 423 18.47 -0.61 9.44
C GLN A 423 18.48 -1.26 8.06
N TYR A 424 17.46 -2.05 7.77
CA TYR A 424 17.31 -2.72 6.48
C TYR A 424 17.10 -1.75 5.33
N ALA A 425 16.28 -0.71 5.55
CA ALA A 425 16.06 0.39 4.61
C ALA A 425 17.35 1.20 4.38
N ALA A 426 18.03 1.58 5.47
CA ALA A 426 19.27 2.35 5.41
C ALA A 426 20.39 1.63 4.64
N ALA A 427 20.52 0.30 4.82
CA ALA A 427 21.47 -0.52 4.06
C ALA A 427 21.17 -0.55 2.55
N ARG A 428 19.98 -0.09 2.12
CA ARG A 428 19.54 0.05 0.72
C ARG A 428 19.47 1.50 0.26
N HIS A 429 19.96 2.42 1.07
CA HIS A 429 19.83 3.86 0.84
C HIS A 429 18.37 4.28 0.60
N ILE A 430 17.44 3.76 1.41
CA ILE A 430 16.04 4.14 1.45
C ILE A 430 15.79 4.86 2.78
N GLU A 431 15.29 6.09 2.68
CA GLU A 431 14.80 6.84 3.84
C GLU A 431 13.42 6.32 4.25
N VAL A 432 13.17 6.19 5.55
CA VAL A 432 11.86 5.89 6.10
C VAL A 432 11.30 7.17 6.71
N ILE A 433 10.19 7.67 6.17
CA ILE A 433 9.42 8.78 6.70
C ILE A 433 8.20 8.18 7.40
N PRO A 434 8.19 8.11 8.74
CA PRO A 434 7.01 7.63 9.46
C PRO A 434 5.89 8.66 9.41
N GLU A 435 4.65 8.16 9.28
CA GLU A 435 3.44 8.96 9.40
C GLU A 435 2.69 8.60 10.67
N ILE A 436 2.35 9.65 11.43
CA ILE A 436 1.52 9.60 12.64
C ILE A 436 0.38 10.58 12.43
N GLU A 437 -0.81 10.06 12.21
CA GLU A 437 -2.00 10.84 11.91
C GLU A 437 -2.42 11.76 13.06
N MET A 438 -2.63 13.03 12.72
CA MET A 438 -3.15 14.08 13.60
C MET A 438 -3.61 15.29 12.79
N PRO A 439 -4.66 16.04 13.20
CA PRO A 439 -5.56 15.73 14.31
C PRO A 439 -6.71 14.80 13.91
N GLY A 440 -7.02 14.67 12.62
CA GLY A 440 -7.95 13.69 12.05
C GLY A 440 -7.34 12.28 11.99
N HIS A 441 -8.09 11.30 11.51
CA HIS A 441 -7.63 9.91 11.36
C HIS A 441 -6.93 9.33 12.59
N ALA A 442 -7.30 9.81 13.78
CA ALA A 442 -6.59 9.55 15.03
C ALA A 442 -7.35 8.65 16.01
N ARG A 443 -8.44 8.00 15.57
CA ARG A 443 -9.33 7.24 16.43
C ARG A 443 -8.62 6.18 17.27
N ALA A 444 -7.70 5.42 16.69
CA ALA A 444 -6.94 4.39 17.43
C ALA A 444 -6.20 5.02 18.63
N ALA A 445 -5.57 6.19 18.46
CA ALA A 445 -4.92 6.92 19.54
C ALA A 445 -5.92 7.48 20.54
N VAL A 446 -7.00 8.12 20.05
CA VAL A 446 -8.05 8.75 20.89
C VAL A 446 -8.68 7.72 21.83
N ILE A 447 -9.09 6.56 21.31
CA ILE A 447 -9.67 5.47 22.10
C ILE A 447 -8.65 4.90 23.09
N SER A 448 -7.42 4.64 22.65
CA SER A 448 -6.36 4.09 23.50
C SER A 448 -6.04 5.01 24.69
N MET A 449 -5.93 6.31 24.45
CA MET A 449 -5.64 7.27 25.52
C MET A 449 -6.85 7.51 26.44
N ALA A 450 -8.08 7.42 25.93
CA ALA A 450 -9.26 7.43 26.77
C ALA A 450 -9.34 6.17 27.68
N VAL A 451 -8.97 5.00 27.17
CA VAL A 451 -8.84 3.76 27.99
C VAL A 451 -7.79 3.94 29.07
N ARG A 452 -6.60 4.45 28.72
CA ARG A 452 -5.53 4.77 29.65
C ARG A 452 -6.01 5.69 30.76
N ALA A 453 -6.64 6.82 30.40
CA ALA A 453 -7.14 7.79 31.36
C ALA A 453 -8.12 7.18 32.36
N ARG A 454 -9.08 6.36 31.90
CA ARG A 454 -10.03 5.64 32.78
C ARG A 454 -9.33 4.66 33.71
N ARG A 455 -8.40 3.83 33.20
CA ARG A 455 -7.65 2.85 34.02
C ARG A 455 -6.83 3.51 35.10
N LEU A 456 -6.12 4.59 34.77
CA LEU A 456 -5.31 5.37 35.73
C LEU A 456 -6.16 6.07 36.77
N ALA A 457 -7.31 6.66 36.38
CA ALA A 457 -8.25 7.29 37.31
C ALA A 457 -8.85 6.25 38.28
N GLN A 458 -9.23 5.08 37.80
CA GLN A 458 -9.70 3.97 38.64
C GLN A 458 -8.63 3.48 39.63
N ALA A 459 -7.38 3.55 39.24
CA ALA A 459 -6.23 3.24 40.08
C ALA A 459 -5.82 4.41 41.00
N GLY A 460 -6.53 5.53 41.00
CA GLY A 460 -6.25 6.71 41.83
C GLY A 460 -4.99 7.47 41.43
N GLN A 461 -4.51 7.31 40.21
CA GLN A 461 -3.29 8.02 39.74
C GLN A 461 -3.61 9.49 39.43
N PRO A 462 -2.80 10.47 39.91
CA PRO A 462 -3.07 11.89 39.75
C PRO A 462 -3.01 12.35 38.30
N ASP A 463 -2.15 11.74 37.48
CA ASP A 463 -1.86 12.15 36.10
C ASP A 463 -2.68 11.37 35.06
N ALA A 464 -3.87 10.87 35.46
CA ALA A 464 -4.72 10.03 34.61
C ALA A 464 -5.00 10.66 33.22
N ASN A 465 -5.16 11.97 33.15
CA ASN A 465 -5.51 12.70 31.93
C ASN A 465 -4.29 13.29 31.18
N GLN A 466 -3.05 12.94 31.56
CA GLN A 466 -1.83 13.51 31.00
C GLN A 466 -1.76 13.42 29.46
N TYR A 467 -2.34 12.41 28.88
CA TYR A 467 -2.33 12.13 27.42
C TYR A 467 -3.73 12.00 26.82
N LEU A 468 -4.77 12.58 27.50
CA LEU A 468 -6.14 12.52 26.96
C LEU A 468 -6.23 13.36 25.68
N LEU A 469 -6.84 12.81 24.62
CA LEU A 469 -6.88 13.39 23.27
C LEU A 469 -8.23 13.97 22.88
N ALA A 470 -9.30 13.62 23.59
CA ALA A 470 -10.65 14.13 23.35
C ALA A 470 -11.20 14.80 24.62
N ASP A 471 -11.92 15.92 24.47
CA ASP A 471 -12.62 16.55 25.57
C ASP A 471 -13.88 15.71 25.90
N PRO A 472 -14.01 15.14 27.12
CA PRO A 472 -15.17 14.33 27.48
C PRO A 472 -16.49 15.11 27.48
N ARG A 473 -16.44 16.44 27.41
CA ARG A 473 -17.60 17.32 27.38
C ARG A 473 -17.91 17.85 25.98
N ASP A 474 -17.16 17.40 24.97
CA ASP A 474 -17.41 17.82 23.59
C ASP A 474 -18.74 17.29 23.09
N GLN A 475 -19.56 18.19 22.55
CA GLN A 475 -20.87 17.90 21.96
C GLN A 475 -20.89 18.19 20.46
N SER A 476 -19.73 18.26 19.84
CA SER A 476 -19.57 18.44 18.41
C SER A 476 -20.22 17.27 17.64
N VAL A 477 -20.85 17.59 16.52
CA VAL A 477 -21.48 16.59 15.65
C VAL A 477 -20.79 16.64 14.33
N TYR A 478 -20.08 15.57 13.99
CA TYR A 478 -19.35 15.44 12.76
C TYR A 478 -19.29 13.98 12.31
N GLN A 479 -18.94 13.78 11.08
CA GLN A 479 -18.68 12.45 10.50
C GLN A 479 -17.54 12.55 9.48
N SER A 480 -16.52 11.71 9.62
CA SER A 480 -15.46 11.61 8.62
C SER A 480 -15.95 10.89 7.35
N PRO A 481 -15.22 10.96 6.23
CA PRO A 481 -15.53 10.19 5.03
C PRO A 481 -15.70 8.69 5.31
N GLN A 482 -14.92 8.14 6.26
CA GLN A 482 -14.98 6.73 6.70
C GLN A 482 -16.07 6.48 7.74
N ALA A 483 -16.94 7.47 7.98
CA ALA A 483 -18.09 7.42 8.89
C ALA A 483 -17.74 7.28 10.39
N TYR A 484 -16.62 7.82 10.83
CA TYR A 484 -16.28 8.00 12.25
C TYR A 484 -16.70 9.38 12.75
N SER A 485 -17.08 9.46 14.04
CA SER A 485 -17.48 10.69 14.73
C SER A 485 -16.71 10.91 16.04
N ASP A 486 -15.62 10.14 16.24
CA ASP A 486 -14.81 10.12 17.46
C ASP A 486 -13.30 10.03 17.15
N ASN A 487 -12.88 10.50 15.96
CA ASN A 487 -11.55 10.30 15.41
C ASN A 487 -10.65 11.54 15.41
N ALA A 488 -11.05 12.63 16.05
CA ALA A 488 -10.29 13.88 16.03
C ALA A 488 -9.64 14.20 17.37
N MET A 489 -8.32 14.47 17.37
CA MET A 489 -7.61 15.02 18.54
C MET A 489 -8.07 16.46 18.82
N ASN A 490 -8.20 16.83 20.09
CA ASN A 490 -8.72 18.12 20.50
C ASN A 490 -7.59 19.15 20.73
N PRO A 491 -7.51 20.24 19.95
CA PRO A 491 -6.45 21.25 20.07
C PRO A 491 -6.54 22.10 21.35
N GLY A 492 -7.71 22.09 22.01
CA GLY A 492 -7.93 22.84 23.27
C GLY A 492 -7.32 22.18 24.51
N LEU A 493 -6.89 20.93 24.40
CA LEU A 493 -6.31 20.17 25.51
C LEU A 493 -4.77 20.24 25.52
N PRO A 494 -4.15 20.69 26.64
CA PRO A 494 -2.68 20.62 26.79
C PRO A 494 -2.15 19.19 26.70
N SER A 495 -2.93 18.19 27.10
CA SER A 495 -2.61 16.77 27.02
C SER A 495 -2.42 16.26 25.60
N THR A 496 -3.09 16.86 24.60
CA THR A 496 -2.85 16.55 23.17
C THR A 496 -1.40 16.83 22.79
N TYR A 497 -0.87 17.97 23.16
CA TYR A 497 0.52 18.33 22.85
C TYR A 497 1.53 17.53 23.67
N ALA A 498 1.21 17.17 24.93
CA ALA A 498 2.01 16.28 25.73
C ALA A 498 2.11 14.87 25.12
N PHE A 499 1.03 14.37 24.56
CA PHE A 499 1.02 13.10 23.81
C PHE A 499 1.89 13.20 22.55
N ILE A 500 1.69 14.23 21.74
CA ILE A 500 2.46 14.45 20.50
C ILE A 500 3.95 14.54 20.81
N GLU A 501 4.36 15.34 21.81
CA GLU A 501 5.76 15.46 22.25
C GLU A 501 6.33 14.10 22.65
N HIS A 502 5.59 13.30 23.44
CA HIS A 502 6.03 11.98 23.85
C HIS A 502 6.23 11.02 22.69
N VAL A 503 5.28 10.98 21.75
CA VAL A 503 5.35 10.13 20.54
C VAL A 503 6.53 10.53 19.66
N VAL A 504 6.70 11.84 19.41
CA VAL A 504 7.83 12.37 18.62
C VAL A 504 9.17 12.03 19.26
N ALA A 505 9.30 12.23 20.58
CA ALA A 505 10.53 11.89 21.31
C ALA A 505 10.87 10.39 21.20
N GLU A 506 9.86 9.50 21.30
CA GLU A 506 10.04 8.06 21.15
C GLU A 506 10.40 7.66 19.71
N MET A 507 9.79 8.28 18.70
CA MET A 507 10.18 8.05 17.30
C MET A 507 11.64 8.45 17.05
N VAL A 508 12.08 9.60 17.57
CA VAL A 508 13.49 10.02 17.51
C VAL A 508 14.40 9.02 18.23
N ALA A 509 13.98 8.50 19.39
CA ALA A 509 14.75 7.50 20.15
C ALA A 509 14.88 6.17 19.39
N LEU A 510 13.84 5.72 18.71
CA LEU A 510 13.85 4.51 17.86
C LEU A 510 14.84 4.66 16.70
N HIS A 511 14.78 5.78 15.99
CA HIS A 511 15.68 6.08 14.88
C HIS A 511 17.14 6.20 15.36
N ARG A 512 17.37 6.82 16.50
CA ARG A 512 18.70 6.88 17.11
C ARG A 512 19.23 5.50 17.48
N ALA A 513 18.38 4.63 18.04
CA ALA A 513 18.74 3.25 18.36
C ALA A 513 19.07 2.42 17.11
N ALA A 514 18.43 2.72 15.99
CA ALA A 514 18.75 2.12 14.70
C ALA A 514 20.05 2.63 14.07
N GLY A 515 20.61 3.74 14.58
CA GLY A 515 21.73 4.44 13.95
C GLY A 515 21.35 5.22 12.70
N VAL A 516 20.05 5.45 12.47
CA VAL A 516 19.46 6.12 11.29
C VAL A 516 18.71 7.35 11.80
N PRO A 517 19.23 8.58 11.64
CA PRO A 517 18.56 9.76 12.19
C PRO A 517 17.22 10.03 11.50
N LEU A 518 16.18 10.27 12.29
CA LEU A 518 14.91 10.80 11.80
C LEU A 518 15.14 12.26 11.35
N ARG A 519 14.67 12.59 10.15
CA ARG A 519 14.77 13.97 9.60
C ARG A 519 13.41 14.60 9.39
N THR A 520 12.45 13.79 8.97
CA THR A 520 11.09 14.22 8.62
C THR A 520 10.07 13.34 9.30
N LEU A 521 9.05 13.95 9.90
CA LEU A 521 7.86 13.27 10.36
C LEU A 521 6.68 13.75 9.50
N HIS A 522 5.92 12.81 8.92
CA HIS A 522 4.65 13.09 8.30
C HIS A 522 3.57 13.06 9.37
N VAL A 523 2.73 14.09 9.42
CA VAL A 523 1.74 14.30 10.48
C VAL A 523 0.30 14.07 9.99
N GLY A 524 0.14 13.47 8.82
CA GLY A 524 -1.16 13.33 8.19
C GLY A 524 -1.76 14.67 7.83
N GLY A 525 -2.90 14.98 8.41
CA GLY A 525 -3.54 16.30 8.33
C GLY A 525 -4.60 16.39 7.26
N ASP A 526 -5.06 15.29 6.75
CA ASP A 526 -6.18 15.20 5.82
C ASP A 526 -7.51 15.01 6.54
N GLU A 527 -8.55 15.26 5.81
CA GLU A 527 -9.95 14.91 6.07
C GLU A 527 -10.50 15.21 7.48
N LEU A 528 -9.99 16.26 8.17
CA LEU A 528 -10.63 16.69 9.42
C LEU A 528 -12.10 17.07 9.15
N PRO A 529 -13.09 16.33 9.72
CA PRO A 529 -14.48 16.50 9.37
C PRO A 529 -15.02 17.89 9.71
N ASP A 530 -15.92 18.39 8.88
CA ASP A 530 -16.71 19.59 9.20
C ASP A 530 -17.56 19.33 10.46
N GLY A 531 -17.62 20.32 11.33
CA GLY A 531 -18.29 20.21 12.64
C GLY A 531 -17.38 19.74 13.78
N ALA A 532 -16.20 19.18 13.50
CA ALA A 532 -15.24 18.83 14.55
C ALA A 532 -14.83 20.07 15.36
N TRP A 533 -14.73 19.93 16.72
CA TRP A 533 -14.33 20.94 17.69
C TRP A 533 -15.35 22.07 17.97
N GLU A 534 -16.39 22.24 17.17
CA GLU A 534 -17.29 23.40 17.22
C GLU A 534 -18.02 23.55 18.56
N ARG A 535 -18.35 22.42 19.20
CA ARG A 535 -19.06 22.44 20.51
C ARG A 535 -18.22 21.85 21.64
N SER A 536 -16.89 21.85 21.49
CA SER A 536 -15.94 21.47 22.55
C SER A 536 -15.73 22.66 23.51
N PRO A 537 -16.04 22.54 24.80
CA PRO A 537 -15.72 23.55 25.79
C PRO A 537 -14.22 23.88 25.85
N ALA A 538 -13.35 22.88 25.67
CA ALA A 538 -11.90 23.10 25.67
C ALA A 538 -11.46 23.96 24.48
N CYS A 539 -11.99 23.70 23.28
CA CYS A 539 -11.71 24.51 22.08
C CYS A 539 -12.25 25.92 22.21
N GLN A 540 -13.49 26.09 22.73
CA GLN A 540 -14.08 27.40 22.97
C GLN A 540 -13.25 28.23 23.97
N ALA A 541 -12.79 27.63 25.07
CA ALA A 541 -11.90 28.29 26.02
C ALA A 541 -10.54 28.66 25.40
N LEU A 542 -9.99 27.81 24.55
CA LEU A 542 -8.78 28.11 23.78
C LEU A 542 -9.01 29.31 22.86
N MET A 543 -10.09 29.30 22.08
CA MET A 543 -10.41 30.37 21.14
C MET A 543 -10.53 31.73 21.84
N LEU A 544 -11.19 31.76 22.99
CA LEU A 544 -11.31 32.98 23.81
C LEU A 544 -9.95 33.48 24.32
N ARG A 545 -9.12 32.56 24.82
CA ARG A 545 -7.81 32.89 25.39
C ARG A 545 -6.80 33.39 24.36
N GLU A 546 -6.79 32.76 23.18
CA GLU A 546 -5.85 33.07 22.09
C GLU A 546 -6.45 34.01 21.02
N HIS A 547 -7.67 34.54 21.27
CA HIS A 547 -8.40 35.44 20.37
C HIS A 547 -8.65 34.84 18.95
N LEU A 548 -8.77 33.50 18.86
CA LEU A 548 -9.11 32.78 17.62
C LEU A 548 -10.62 32.94 17.31
N LYS A 549 -10.99 33.02 16.04
CA LYS A 549 -12.37 33.34 15.63
C LYS A 549 -13.06 32.20 14.90
N THR A 550 -12.26 31.36 14.22
CA THR A 550 -12.77 30.32 13.32
C THR A 550 -12.14 28.96 13.61
N ARG A 551 -12.74 27.91 13.08
CA ARG A 551 -12.14 26.56 13.05
C ARG A 551 -10.80 26.55 12.31
N ALA A 552 -10.66 27.35 11.25
CA ALA A 552 -9.41 27.48 10.54
C ALA A 552 -8.28 28.08 11.42
N ASP A 553 -8.61 29.02 12.32
CA ASP A 553 -7.64 29.55 13.28
C ASP A 553 -7.22 28.47 14.30
N LEU A 554 -8.16 27.59 14.71
CA LEU A 554 -7.81 26.42 15.57
C LEU A 554 -6.87 25.45 14.85
N TRP A 555 -7.09 25.22 13.56
CA TRP A 555 -6.22 24.42 12.70
C TRP A 555 -4.82 25.01 12.62
N ASP A 556 -4.71 26.29 12.33
CA ASP A 556 -3.43 26.99 12.26
C ASP A 556 -2.72 27.01 13.63
N TYR A 557 -3.46 27.19 14.73
CA TYR A 557 -2.92 27.07 16.08
C TYR A 557 -2.37 25.67 16.34
N PHE A 558 -3.14 24.61 16.00
CA PHE A 558 -2.71 23.23 16.19
C PHE A 558 -1.37 22.97 15.49
N TYR A 559 -1.27 23.28 14.20
CA TYR A 559 -0.05 23.01 13.44
C TYR A 559 1.11 23.93 13.77
N THR A 560 0.84 25.14 14.27
CA THR A 560 1.90 25.98 14.86
C THR A 560 2.52 25.29 16.08
N ARG A 561 1.70 24.67 16.92
CA ARG A 561 2.17 23.93 18.10
C ARG A 561 2.88 22.63 17.72
N VAL A 562 2.34 21.86 16.77
CA VAL A 562 2.99 20.64 16.25
C VAL A 562 4.33 20.99 15.61
N GLY A 563 4.38 22.03 14.79
CA GLY A 563 5.63 22.50 14.19
C GLY A 563 6.69 22.93 15.22
N ALA A 564 6.27 23.53 16.35
CA ALA A 564 7.18 23.86 17.45
C ALA A 564 7.71 22.59 18.13
N VAL A 565 6.88 21.56 18.36
CA VAL A 565 7.32 20.26 18.89
C VAL A 565 8.35 19.63 17.96
N LEU A 566 8.07 19.54 16.66
CA LEU A 566 9.03 18.96 15.70
C LEU A 566 10.33 19.77 15.63
N GLY A 567 10.23 21.11 15.70
CA GLY A 567 11.38 22.01 15.72
C GLY A 567 12.31 21.79 16.93
N HIS A 568 11.76 21.48 18.11
CA HIS A 568 12.56 21.12 19.29
C HIS A 568 13.40 19.86 19.06
N HIS A 569 12.92 18.93 18.23
CA HIS A 569 13.61 17.71 17.86
C HIS A 569 14.42 17.83 16.55
N ALA A 570 14.54 19.04 15.99
CA ALA A 570 15.20 19.32 14.70
C ALA A 570 14.62 18.51 13.51
N LEU A 571 13.31 18.25 13.54
CA LEU A 571 12.59 17.55 12.49
C LEU A 571 11.89 18.51 11.52
N SER A 572 11.88 18.16 10.25
CA SER A 572 11.02 18.78 9.25
C SER A 572 9.60 18.22 9.34
N LEU A 573 8.61 19.07 9.14
CA LEU A 573 7.21 18.67 9.08
C LEU A 573 6.81 18.36 7.64
N ALA A 574 6.22 17.20 7.43
CA ALA A 574 5.50 16.83 6.22
C ALA A 574 4.04 16.51 6.55
N GLY A 575 3.13 16.64 5.58
CA GLY A 575 1.73 16.29 5.72
C GLY A 575 0.99 16.35 4.38
N TRP A 576 -0.28 15.95 4.38
CA TRP A 576 -1.14 16.06 3.19
C TRP A 576 -1.43 17.52 2.86
N GLU A 577 -1.90 17.77 1.63
CA GLU A 577 -2.05 19.14 1.12
C GLU A 577 -2.99 20.03 1.96
N GLU A 578 -3.93 19.45 2.72
CA GLU A 578 -4.85 20.20 3.58
C GLU A 578 -4.13 21.06 4.62
N LEU A 579 -2.93 20.66 5.00
CA LEU A 579 -2.09 21.44 5.91
C LEU A 579 -1.76 22.82 5.34
N GLY A 580 -1.54 22.93 4.05
CA GLY A 580 -1.21 24.17 3.33
C GLY A 580 -2.30 24.71 2.42
N ALA A 581 -3.38 23.97 2.17
CA ALA A 581 -4.48 24.41 1.32
C ALA A 581 -5.63 25.00 2.13
N ARG A 582 -6.34 25.96 1.54
CA ARG A 582 -7.57 26.55 2.09
C ARG A 582 -8.63 26.60 1.01
N THR A 583 -9.87 26.34 1.38
CA THR A 583 -11.00 26.61 0.51
C THR A 583 -11.32 28.12 0.56
N VAL A 584 -11.30 28.78 -0.59
CA VAL A 584 -11.61 30.20 -0.74
C VAL A 584 -12.76 30.38 -1.72
N THR A 585 -13.62 31.38 -1.48
CA THR A 585 -14.70 31.73 -2.40
C THR A 585 -14.20 32.83 -3.34
N VAL A 586 -14.23 32.58 -4.64
CA VAL A 586 -13.82 33.49 -5.68
C VAL A 586 -15.04 33.73 -6.59
N GLY A 587 -15.69 34.89 -6.46
CA GLY A 587 -16.96 35.17 -7.17
C GLY A 587 -18.08 34.24 -6.66
N ASP A 588 -18.62 33.42 -7.54
CA ASP A 588 -19.74 32.50 -7.31
C ASP A 588 -19.31 31.02 -7.13
N HIS A 589 -17.99 30.75 -7.15
CA HIS A 589 -17.46 29.40 -6.97
C HIS A 589 -16.44 29.32 -5.83
N THR A 590 -16.20 28.11 -5.34
CA THR A 590 -15.15 27.82 -4.37
C THR A 590 -13.98 27.15 -5.06
N GLU A 591 -12.76 27.55 -4.69
CA GLU A 591 -11.54 26.89 -5.14
C GLU A 591 -10.61 26.60 -3.96
N ARG A 592 -9.68 25.67 -4.15
CA ARG A 592 -8.57 25.43 -3.21
C ARG A 592 -7.41 26.35 -3.57
N SER A 593 -6.93 27.08 -2.57
CA SER A 593 -5.82 28.01 -2.71
C SER A 593 -4.77 27.76 -1.63
N ALA A 594 -3.52 28.16 -1.92
CA ALA A 594 -2.44 28.03 -0.96
C ALA A 594 -2.63 28.98 0.23
N SER A 595 -2.51 28.45 1.45
CA SER A 595 -2.47 29.26 2.68
C SER A 595 -1.09 29.92 2.79
N PRO A 596 -1.00 31.22 3.09
CA PRO A 596 0.28 31.86 3.34
C PRO A 596 0.87 31.53 4.73
N VAL A 597 0.11 30.93 5.63
CA VAL A 597 0.47 30.77 7.05
C VAL A 597 1.75 29.98 7.23
N PHE A 598 1.88 28.84 6.55
CA PHE A 598 3.05 27.95 6.67
C PHE A 598 3.96 27.96 5.45
N SER A 599 3.70 28.79 4.44
CA SER A 599 4.46 28.81 3.18
C SER A 599 5.95 29.10 3.34
N ARG A 600 6.36 29.75 4.46
CA ARG A 600 7.76 30.03 4.80
C ARG A 600 8.34 29.12 5.88
N SER A 601 7.58 28.13 6.33
CA SER A 601 8.00 27.20 7.39
C SER A 601 8.85 26.03 6.89
N GLY A 602 9.03 25.91 5.57
CA GLY A 602 9.78 24.81 4.96
C GLY A 602 9.04 23.47 4.98
N TYR A 603 7.72 23.49 5.21
CA TYR A 603 6.89 22.29 5.23
C TYR A 603 6.81 21.64 3.85
N THR A 604 6.73 20.31 3.84
CA THR A 604 6.55 19.52 2.62
C THR A 604 5.13 18.95 2.59
N LEU A 605 4.41 19.23 1.50
CA LEU A 605 3.02 18.80 1.30
C LEU A 605 2.97 17.68 0.27
N TYR A 606 2.23 16.62 0.61
CA TYR A 606 1.94 15.50 -0.28
C TYR A 606 0.58 15.75 -0.93
N VAL A 607 0.60 16.02 -2.24
CA VAL A 607 -0.60 16.51 -2.95
C VAL A 607 -1.26 15.37 -3.69
N TRP A 608 -2.38 14.91 -3.12
CA TRP A 608 -3.15 13.78 -3.66
C TRP A 608 -4.35 14.24 -4.51
N ARG A 609 -4.97 15.37 -4.16
CA ARG A 609 -6.17 15.85 -4.86
C ARG A 609 -5.80 16.51 -6.17
N ASN A 610 -6.23 15.89 -7.28
CA ASN A 610 -5.93 16.35 -8.64
C ASN A 610 -7.14 16.29 -9.57
N ALA A 611 -8.36 16.32 -9.01
CA ALA A 611 -9.62 16.31 -9.76
C ALA A 611 -10.60 17.34 -9.18
N GLU A 612 -11.75 17.53 -9.83
CA GLU A 612 -12.87 18.34 -9.34
C GLU A 612 -12.50 19.79 -8.97
N GLY A 613 -11.68 20.43 -9.80
CA GLY A 613 -11.25 21.82 -9.58
C GLY A 613 -9.91 21.95 -8.85
N ALA A 614 -9.26 20.86 -8.48
CA ALA A 614 -7.97 20.84 -7.78
C ALA A 614 -6.78 20.38 -8.66
N GLU A 615 -6.96 20.31 -9.98
CA GLU A 615 -5.95 19.75 -10.90
C GLU A 615 -4.64 20.57 -10.93
N ASP A 616 -4.69 21.84 -10.53
CA ASP A 616 -3.53 22.74 -10.43
C ASP A 616 -3.08 23.01 -8.97
N LEU A 617 -3.64 22.30 -8.00
CA LEU A 617 -3.36 22.56 -6.58
C LEU A 617 -1.87 22.39 -6.25
N ALA A 618 -1.23 21.36 -6.78
CA ALA A 618 0.20 21.14 -6.59
C ALA A 618 1.03 22.35 -7.10
N ASN A 619 0.67 22.89 -8.25
CA ASN A 619 1.33 24.07 -8.81
C ASN A 619 1.11 25.30 -7.93
N ARG A 620 -0.11 25.51 -7.42
CA ARG A 620 -0.44 26.65 -6.52
C ARG A 620 0.37 26.57 -5.22
N LEU A 621 0.49 25.39 -4.62
CA LEU A 621 1.24 25.16 -3.39
C LEU A 621 2.76 25.36 -3.61
N ALA A 622 3.31 24.77 -4.68
CA ALA A 622 4.72 24.95 -5.04
C ALA A 622 5.06 26.43 -5.34
N ASN A 623 4.20 27.12 -6.10
CA ASN A 623 4.38 28.55 -6.39
C ASN A 623 4.30 29.43 -5.14
N ALA A 624 3.58 28.99 -4.09
CA ALA A 624 3.51 29.67 -2.80
C ALA A 624 4.71 29.40 -1.89
N GLY A 625 5.63 28.50 -2.26
CA GLY A 625 6.87 28.21 -1.53
C GLY A 625 6.86 26.95 -0.67
N TYR A 626 5.79 26.14 -0.69
CA TYR A 626 5.79 24.83 -0.06
C TYR A 626 6.64 23.82 -0.83
N GLY A 627 7.37 22.94 -0.11
CA GLY A 627 7.88 21.71 -0.72
C GLY A 627 6.70 20.85 -1.17
N VAL A 628 6.74 20.26 -2.34
CA VAL A 628 5.63 19.45 -2.89
C VAL A 628 6.13 18.09 -3.34
N VAL A 629 5.50 17.04 -2.82
CA VAL A 629 5.56 15.67 -3.34
C VAL A 629 4.27 15.44 -4.12
N LEU A 630 4.41 15.00 -5.37
CA LEU A 630 3.28 14.73 -6.26
C LEU A 630 2.80 13.29 -6.06
N THR A 631 1.57 13.14 -5.56
CA THR A 631 0.94 11.83 -5.35
C THR A 631 -0.54 11.85 -5.80
N PRO A 632 -0.83 12.25 -7.06
CA PRO A 632 -2.19 12.46 -7.54
C PRO A 632 -3.02 11.17 -7.51
N ALA A 633 -4.19 11.23 -6.86
CA ALA A 633 -5.03 10.06 -6.62
C ALA A 633 -5.47 9.37 -7.92
N THR A 634 -5.82 10.13 -8.96
CA THR A 634 -6.26 9.57 -10.24
C THR A 634 -5.14 8.91 -11.06
N LYS A 635 -3.87 8.95 -10.59
CA LYS A 635 -2.69 8.47 -11.33
C LYS A 635 -1.80 7.53 -10.54
N LEU A 636 -1.60 7.78 -9.24
CA LEU A 636 -0.57 7.13 -8.44
C LEU A 636 -1.10 6.38 -7.20
N TYR A 637 -2.44 6.27 -7.04
CA TYR A 637 -3.06 5.47 -5.98
C TYR A 637 -3.22 4.01 -6.43
N PHE A 638 -2.40 3.15 -5.87
CA PHE A 638 -2.34 1.72 -6.25
C PHE A 638 -3.36 0.84 -5.54
N ASP A 639 -4.12 1.39 -4.59
CA ASP A 639 -5.31 0.78 -4.00
C ASP A 639 -6.53 0.86 -4.92
N LEU A 640 -6.52 1.73 -5.93
CA LEU A 640 -7.59 1.81 -6.92
C LEU A 640 -7.55 0.62 -7.88
N ALA A 641 -8.74 0.16 -8.30
CA ALA A 641 -8.87 -0.89 -9.30
C ALA A 641 -8.23 -0.47 -10.63
N PRO A 642 -7.60 -1.40 -11.37
CA PRO A 642 -6.96 -1.07 -12.66
C PRO A 642 -7.93 -0.56 -13.73
N TYR A 643 -9.13 -1.13 -13.79
CA TYR A 643 -10.20 -0.74 -14.70
C TYR A 643 -11.55 -1.28 -14.19
N ARG A 644 -12.67 -0.81 -14.78
CA ARG A 644 -14.00 -1.27 -14.41
C ARG A 644 -14.20 -2.75 -14.74
N SER A 645 -14.25 -3.59 -13.73
CA SER A 645 -14.34 -5.03 -13.88
C SER A 645 -14.95 -5.68 -12.64
N PRO A 646 -15.86 -6.67 -12.80
CA PRO A 646 -16.34 -7.45 -11.66
C PRO A 646 -15.29 -8.38 -11.06
N PHE A 647 -14.06 -8.38 -11.56
CA PHE A 647 -13.01 -9.30 -11.15
C PHE A 647 -11.75 -8.60 -10.65
N GLU A 648 -11.54 -7.32 -10.96
CA GLU A 648 -10.37 -6.56 -10.50
C GLU A 648 -10.65 -5.95 -9.13
N PRO A 649 -9.80 -6.25 -8.12
CA PRO A 649 -9.97 -5.70 -6.79
C PRO A 649 -9.52 -4.24 -6.72
N GLY A 650 -9.92 -3.56 -5.67
CA GLY A 650 -9.51 -2.21 -5.33
C GLY A 650 -10.67 -1.24 -5.23
N GLN A 651 -10.39 -0.09 -4.68
CA GLN A 651 -11.33 1.02 -4.59
C GLN A 651 -11.55 1.70 -5.95
N ILE A 652 -12.56 2.59 -6.05
CA ILE A 652 -12.93 3.24 -7.32
C ILE A 652 -13.24 4.73 -7.17
N TRP A 653 -13.17 5.29 -5.97
CA TRP A 653 -13.63 6.65 -5.66
C TRP A 653 -12.93 7.74 -6.48
N ALA A 654 -11.64 7.57 -6.84
CA ALA A 654 -10.91 8.51 -7.69
C ALA A 654 -10.77 8.01 -9.15
N GLY A 655 -11.50 6.94 -9.53
CA GLY A 655 -11.43 6.34 -10.86
C GLY A 655 -10.61 5.05 -10.91
N TYR A 656 -9.88 4.83 -11.99
CA TYR A 656 -9.13 3.60 -12.24
C TYR A 656 -7.67 3.91 -12.54
N VAL A 657 -6.76 3.15 -11.91
CA VAL A 657 -5.32 3.33 -12.06
C VAL A 657 -4.67 2.03 -12.56
N ASP A 658 -4.52 1.90 -13.88
CA ASP A 658 -3.80 0.78 -14.51
C ASP A 658 -2.34 1.17 -14.82
N LEU A 659 -1.58 0.25 -15.38
CA LEU A 659 -0.16 0.43 -15.73
C LEU A 659 0.07 1.62 -16.69
N ASP A 660 -0.80 1.76 -17.71
CA ASP A 660 -0.76 2.88 -18.65
C ASP A 660 -1.11 4.22 -17.98
N THR A 661 -2.07 4.23 -17.05
CA THR A 661 -2.45 5.44 -16.29
C THR A 661 -1.26 6.02 -15.52
N VAL A 662 -0.45 5.15 -14.90
CA VAL A 662 0.78 5.56 -14.18
C VAL A 662 1.86 6.01 -15.16
N PHE A 663 2.06 5.29 -16.27
CA PHE A 663 3.03 5.65 -17.30
C PHE A 663 2.71 6.99 -17.96
N ASP A 664 1.43 7.26 -18.18
CA ASP A 664 0.95 8.47 -18.85
C ASP A 664 1.02 9.73 -17.99
N TYR A 665 1.31 9.60 -16.70
CA TYR A 665 1.38 10.75 -15.80
C TYR A 665 2.50 11.72 -16.19
N VAL A 666 2.14 13.00 -16.34
CA VAL A 666 3.06 14.11 -16.66
C VAL A 666 3.21 15.04 -15.45
N PRO A 667 4.27 14.91 -14.66
CA PRO A 667 4.39 15.53 -13.33
C PRO A 667 4.26 17.05 -13.25
N TYR A 668 4.49 17.78 -14.35
CA TYR A 668 4.47 19.23 -14.34
C TYR A 668 3.33 19.86 -15.13
N ASP A 669 2.66 19.07 -15.96
CA ASP A 669 1.69 19.60 -16.93
C ASP A 669 0.68 18.52 -17.38
N ASP A 670 0.19 17.75 -16.42
CA ASP A 670 -0.80 16.70 -16.69
C ASP A 670 -2.06 17.28 -17.36
N ILE A 671 -2.42 18.52 -17.00
CA ILE A 671 -3.60 19.23 -17.51
C ILE A 671 -3.50 19.49 -19.02
N ARG A 672 -2.34 19.95 -19.51
CA ARG A 672 -2.12 20.25 -20.92
C ARG A 672 -2.19 19.03 -21.82
N VAL A 673 -1.71 17.89 -21.31
CA VAL A 673 -1.68 16.62 -22.03
C VAL A 673 -3.04 15.91 -21.98
N ALA A 674 -3.79 16.08 -20.89
CA ALA A 674 -5.09 15.43 -20.69
C ALA A 674 -6.23 16.10 -21.47
N SER A 675 -6.15 17.41 -21.78
CA SER A 675 -7.24 18.14 -22.41
C SER A 675 -6.74 19.14 -23.45
N ASP A 676 -7.27 19.02 -24.69
CA ASP A 676 -7.13 20.03 -25.75
C ASP A 676 -8.21 21.13 -25.60
N ASP A 677 -9.11 21.07 -24.63
CA ASP A 677 -10.16 22.08 -24.43
C ASP A 677 -9.58 23.34 -23.75
N PRO A 678 -9.49 24.47 -24.47
CA PRO A 678 -8.95 25.71 -23.91
C PRO A 678 -9.67 26.20 -22.65
N ARG A 679 -10.93 25.80 -22.46
CA ARG A 679 -11.72 26.18 -21.26
C ARG A 679 -11.22 25.47 -20.00
N HIS A 680 -10.75 24.22 -20.11
CA HIS A 680 -10.16 23.50 -19.00
C HIS A 680 -8.77 24.03 -18.63
N VAL A 681 -8.04 24.60 -19.59
CA VAL A 681 -6.68 25.11 -19.38
C VAL A 681 -6.66 26.58 -18.94
N ALA A 682 -7.62 27.39 -19.44
CA ALA A 682 -7.62 28.85 -19.31
C ALA A 682 -7.65 29.41 -17.88
N HIS A 683 -8.15 28.64 -16.91
CA HIS A 683 -8.25 29.04 -15.51
C HIS A 683 -7.25 28.34 -14.58
N ARG A 684 -6.35 27.50 -15.12
CA ARG A 684 -5.39 26.75 -14.33
C ARG A 684 -4.09 27.51 -14.12
N VAL A 685 -3.54 27.39 -12.92
CA VAL A 685 -2.27 28.00 -12.57
C VAL A 685 -1.12 27.10 -13.01
N GLY A 686 -0.31 27.59 -13.95
CA GLY A 686 0.91 26.91 -14.37
C GLY A 686 1.98 26.93 -13.27
N LEU A 687 2.90 25.98 -13.33
CA LEU A 687 4.06 25.94 -12.44
C LEU A 687 5.06 27.03 -12.86
N SER A 688 5.42 27.93 -11.93
CA SER A 688 6.44 28.95 -12.14
C SER A 688 7.86 28.35 -12.04
N GLU A 689 8.86 29.06 -12.56
CA GLU A 689 10.27 28.65 -12.40
C GLU A 689 10.69 28.52 -10.93
N ALA A 690 10.24 29.44 -10.07
CA ALA A 690 10.46 29.36 -8.63
C ALA A 690 9.70 28.16 -8.01
N GLY A 691 8.45 27.91 -8.45
CA GLY A 691 7.66 26.77 -7.99
C GLY A 691 8.28 25.42 -8.40
N LEU A 692 8.90 25.34 -9.58
CA LEU A 692 9.57 24.12 -10.03
C LEU A 692 10.67 23.68 -9.04
N ALA A 693 11.39 24.62 -8.44
CA ALA A 693 12.43 24.32 -7.43
C ALA A 693 11.85 23.72 -6.12
N HIS A 694 10.55 23.84 -5.89
CA HIS A 694 9.86 23.29 -4.73
C HIS A 694 9.28 21.90 -4.97
N ILE A 695 9.18 21.43 -6.22
CA ILE A 695 8.76 20.05 -6.48
C ILE A 695 9.88 19.09 -6.06
N ARG A 696 9.60 18.22 -5.09
CA ARG A 696 10.54 17.26 -4.53
C ARG A 696 10.61 15.98 -5.35
N GLY A 697 9.48 15.50 -5.84
CA GLY A 697 9.39 14.27 -6.61
C GLY A 697 8.01 13.64 -6.64
N LEU A 698 8.00 12.33 -6.88
CA LEU A 698 6.79 11.52 -7.05
C LEU A 698 6.68 10.49 -5.94
N GLU A 699 5.43 10.20 -5.55
CA GLU A 699 5.11 9.08 -4.68
C GLU A 699 3.90 8.32 -5.21
N GLY A 700 4.01 6.98 -5.22
CA GLY A 700 2.85 6.11 -5.34
C GLY A 700 2.32 5.76 -3.96
N THR A 701 1.00 5.70 -3.79
CA THR A 701 0.39 5.36 -2.52
C THR A 701 -0.33 4.02 -2.61
N LEU A 702 -0.30 3.25 -1.53
CA LEU A 702 -1.09 2.04 -1.39
C LEU A 702 -1.79 2.05 -0.03
N PHE A 703 -3.04 2.51 -0.01
CA PHE A 703 -3.95 2.34 1.12
C PHE A 703 -4.43 0.89 1.21
N SER A 704 -4.68 0.39 2.42
CA SER A 704 -4.75 -1.07 2.64
C SER A 704 -6.13 -1.61 3.00
N GLU A 705 -7.22 -0.85 2.85
CA GLU A 705 -8.58 -1.26 3.21
C GLU A 705 -8.99 -2.57 2.53
N THR A 706 -8.62 -2.75 1.26
CA THR A 706 -8.91 -3.96 0.47
C THR A 706 -7.73 -4.93 0.38
N VAL A 707 -6.66 -4.72 1.17
CA VAL A 707 -5.40 -5.49 1.11
C VAL A 707 -5.21 -6.31 2.38
N HIS A 708 -5.79 -7.51 2.39
CA HIS A 708 -5.80 -8.41 3.54
C HIS A 708 -4.56 -9.31 3.63
N GLU A 709 -3.85 -9.53 2.56
CA GLU A 709 -2.72 -10.46 2.50
C GLU A 709 -1.59 -10.00 1.57
N ALA A 710 -0.39 -10.54 1.78
CA ALA A 710 0.79 -10.17 1.02
C ALA A 710 0.68 -10.44 -0.49
N SER A 711 -0.07 -11.44 -0.91
CA SER A 711 -0.35 -11.73 -2.32
C SER A 711 -1.21 -10.63 -2.97
N ARG A 712 -2.18 -10.09 -2.23
CA ARG A 712 -2.99 -8.94 -2.65
C ARG A 712 -2.16 -7.67 -2.72
N LEU A 713 -1.28 -7.45 -1.73
CA LEU A 713 -0.32 -6.34 -1.74
C LEU A 713 0.54 -6.36 -3.01
N ASP A 714 1.11 -7.52 -3.35
CA ASP A 714 1.89 -7.70 -4.57
C ASP A 714 1.08 -7.42 -5.84
N TYR A 715 -0.14 -7.97 -5.91
CA TYR A 715 -1.04 -7.81 -7.03
C TYR A 715 -1.41 -6.34 -7.29
N MET A 716 -1.72 -5.60 -6.21
CA MET A 716 -2.08 -4.18 -6.30
C MET A 716 -0.88 -3.31 -6.65
N LEU A 717 0.32 -3.68 -6.19
CA LEU A 717 1.52 -2.90 -6.40
C LEU A 717 2.16 -3.17 -7.78
N MET A 718 2.23 -4.45 -8.22
CA MET A 718 2.97 -4.82 -9.42
C MET A 718 2.04 -5.18 -10.59
N PRO A 719 2.32 -4.69 -11.82
CA PRO A 719 3.54 -4.03 -12.27
C PRO A 719 3.52 -2.48 -12.20
N ARG A 720 2.50 -1.83 -11.60
CA ARG A 720 2.32 -0.37 -11.57
C ARG A 720 3.51 0.37 -10.93
N LEU A 721 4.14 -0.23 -9.91
CA LEU A 721 5.37 0.30 -9.30
C LEU A 721 6.50 0.49 -10.33
N LEU A 722 6.55 -0.34 -11.36
CA LEU A 722 7.57 -0.19 -12.43
C LEU A 722 7.33 1.10 -13.22
N ALA A 723 6.08 1.43 -13.54
CA ALA A 723 5.78 2.69 -14.21
C ALA A 723 6.10 3.90 -13.32
N LEU A 724 5.80 3.86 -12.03
CA LEU A 724 6.24 4.89 -11.08
C LEU A 724 7.78 5.03 -11.07
N ALA A 725 8.52 3.92 -11.00
CA ALA A 725 9.97 3.92 -10.99
C ALA A 725 10.54 4.54 -12.28
N GLU A 726 9.97 4.19 -13.43
CA GLU A 726 10.34 4.80 -14.73
C GLU A 726 10.08 6.31 -14.74
N ARG A 727 8.89 6.75 -14.32
CA ARG A 727 8.52 8.18 -14.33
C ARG A 727 9.32 9.00 -13.32
N ALA A 728 9.71 8.41 -12.19
CA ALA A 728 10.46 9.09 -11.14
C ALA A 728 11.98 9.12 -11.37
N TRP A 729 12.51 8.13 -12.09
CA TRP A 729 13.96 8.00 -12.34
C TRP A 729 14.38 8.48 -13.73
N ALA A 730 13.74 7.94 -14.80
CA ALA A 730 14.17 8.19 -16.19
C ALA A 730 14.04 9.66 -16.60
N PRO A 731 14.81 10.12 -17.60
CA PRO A 731 14.65 11.45 -18.17
C PRO A 731 13.22 11.72 -18.64
N ASP A 732 12.85 13.00 -18.69
CA ASP A 732 11.54 13.38 -19.20
C ASP A 732 11.38 12.95 -20.66
N PRO A 733 10.40 12.09 -20.99
CA PRO A 733 10.30 11.55 -22.34
C PRO A 733 9.89 12.60 -23.36
N ALA A 734 10.40 12.46 -24.57
CA ALA A 734 10.22 13.44 -25.64
C ALA A 734 8.74 13.76 -25.97
N TRP A 735 7.81 12.81 -25.71
CA TRP A 735 6.39 13.05 -25.98
C TRP A 735 5.75 14.06 -25.03
N THR A 736 6.25 14.19 -23.79
CA THR A 736 5.74 15.17 -22.81
C THR A 736 6.10 16.60 -23.18
N GLN A 737 7.16 16.78 -23.97
CA GLN A 737 7.69 18.07 -24.37
C GLN A 737 7.06 18.59 -25.67
N GLN A 738 6.13 17.85 -26.28
CA GLN A 738 5.53 18.24 -27.55
C GLN A 738 4.47 19.33 -27.35
N PRO A 739 4.39 20.30 -28.30
CA PRO A 739 3.47 21.42 -28.17
C PRO A 739 2.00 21.06 -28.36
N ASN A 740 1.72 19.91 -28.96
CA ASN A 740 0.35 19.43 -29.17
C ASN A 740 0.27 17.90 -29.24
N ARG A 741 -0.97 17.38 -29.06
CA ARG A 741 -1.27 15.97 -29.02
C ARG A 741 -0.91 15.21 -30.31
N ALA A 742 -1.09 15.82 -31.46
CA ALA A 742 -0.80 15.17 -32.74
C ALA A 742 0.68 14.79 -32.89
N ARG A 743 1.59 15.62 -32.35
CA ARG A 743 3.04 15.31 -32.31
C ARG A 743 3.40 14.39 -31.15
N ALA A 744 2.71 14.50 -30.00
CA ALA A 744 2.96 13.67 -28.83
C ALA A 744 2.55 12.22 -29.07
N THR A 745 1.40 11.94 -29.70
CA THR A 745 0.81 10.59 -29.84
C THR A 745 1.77 9.54 -30.43
N PRO A 746 2.45 9.75 -31.57
CA PRO A 746 3.35 8.73 -32.12
C PRO A 746 4.59 8.49 -31.25
N LEU A 747 5.10 9.53 -30.58
CA LEU A 747 6.25 9.40 -29.65
C LEU A 747 5.83 8.68 -28.38
N HIS A 748 4.63 8.95 -27.86
CA HIS A 748 4.04 8.25 -26.74
C HIS A 748 3.86 6.77 -27.05
N ALA A 749 3.23 6.41 -28.18
CA ALA A 749 3.01 5.03 -28.59
C ALA A 749 4.34 4.25 -28.73
N ALA A 750 5.39 4.89 -29.23
CA ALA A 750 6.73 4.30 -29.31
C ALA A 750 7.35 4.10 -27.92
N ALA A 751 7.25 5.09 -27.03
CA ALA A 751 7.74 5.01 -25.65
C ALA A 751 7.00 3.95 -24.84
N TRP A 752 5.67 3.88 -24.95
CA TRP A 752 4.84 2.86 -24.33
C TRP A 752 5.21 1.46 -24.80
N SER A 753 5.35 1.25 -26.12
CA SER A 753 5.77 -0.03 -26.68
C SER A 753 7.15 -0.47 -26.18
N ALA A 754 8.10 0.46 -26.05
CA ALA A 754 9.42 0.19 -25.50
C ALA A 754 9.34 -0.21 -24.02
N PHE A 755 8.59 0.55 -23.21
CA PHE A 755 8.41 0.30 -21.79
C PHE A 755 7.77 -1.07 -21.51
N VAL A 756 6.62 -1.39 -22.13
CA VAL A 756 5.96 -2.68 -21.90
C VAL A 756 6.78 -3.86 -22.45
N SER A 757 7.53 -3.66 -23.55
CA SER A 757 8.46 -4.68 -24.05
C SER A 757 9.62 -4.92 -23.08
N GLN A 758 10.16 -3.87 -22.48
CA GLN A 758 11.23 -4.00 -21.49
C GLN A 758 10.74 -4.72 -20.23
N ILE A 759 9.55 -4.35 -19.74
CA ILE A 759 8.92 -5.06 -18.61
C ILE A 759 8.79 -6.56 -18.94
N GLY A 760 8.13 -6.90 -20.03
CA GLY A 760 7.81 -8.30 -20.35
C GLY A 760 9.02 -9.15 -20.74
N LEU A 761 10.05 -8.58 -21.36
CA LEU A 761 11.22 -9.32 -21.86
C LEU A 761 12.43 -9.31 -20.92
N GLN A 762 12.54 -8.32 -20.02
CA GLN A 762 13.69 -8.18 -19.14
C GLN A 762 13.31 -8.21 -17.65
N VAL A 763 12.28 -7.46 -17.21
CA VAL A 763 11.97 -7.27 -15.80
C VAL A 763 11.21 -8.45 -15.22
N LEU A 764 10.04 -8.78 -15.78
CA LEU A 764 9.20 -9.88 -15.26
C LEU A 764 9.90 -11.24 -15.29
N PRO A 765 10.64 -11.63 -16.36
CA PRO A 765 11.38 -12.88 -16.35
C PRO A 765 12.41 -13.02 -15.24
N ARG A 766 12.98 -11.90 -14.78
CA ARG A 766 13.91 -11.88 -13.66
C ARG A 766 13.17 -12.02 -12.34
N LEU A 767 12.05 -11.31 -12.17
CA LEU A 767 11.21 -11.45 -10.98
C LEU A 767 10.69 -12.88 -10.81
N ASP A 768 10.30 -13.52 -11.91
CA ASP A 768 9.86 -14.92 -11.93
C ASP A 768 10.98 -15.88 -11.51
N ALA A 769 12.17 -15.74 -12.07
CA ALA A 769 13.31 -16.61 -11.77
C ALA A 769 13.84 -16.43 -10.34
N GLU A 770 13.74 -15.24 -9.78
CA GLU A 770 14.15 -14.92 -8.42
C GLU A 770 13.04 -15.18 -7.38
N HIS A 771 11.81 -15.52 -7.80
CA HIS A 771 10.60 -15.61 -6.96
C HIS A 771 10.44 -14.39 -6.05
N ALA A 772 10.73 -13.21 -6.61
CA ALA A 772 10.92 -12.00 -5.83
C ALA A 772 9.59 -11.41 -5.33
N VAL A 773 8.56 -11.43 -6.18
CA VAL A 773 7.25 -10.86 -5.93
C VAL A 773 6.23 -11.45 -6.91
N LEU A 774 4.99 -11.56 -6.50
CA LEU A 774 3.88 -11.79 -7.42
C LEU A 774 3.55 -10.49 -8.16
N TYR A 775 2.95 -10.59 -9.33
CA TYR A 775 2.48 -9.42 -10.08
C TYR A 775 1.17 -9.75 -10.80
N ARG A 776 0.39 -8.72 -11.05
CA ARG A 776 -0.81 -8.84 -11.86
C ARG A 776 -0.43 -9.12 -13.31
N ILE A 777 -1.00 -10.17 -13.89
CA ILE A 777 -0.96 -10.44 -15.33
C ILE A 777 -2.25 -9.89 -15.91
N PRO A 778 -2.19 -8.87 -16.82
CA PRO A 778 -3.38 -8.28 -17.42
C PRO A 778 -4.14 -9.29 -18.27
N PRO A 779 -5.49 -9.22 -18.33
CA PRO A 779 -6.27 -10.08 -19.23
C PRO A 779 -6.01 -9.70 -20.69
N PRO A 780 -6.03 -10.68 -21.61
CA PRO A 780 -5.89 -10.41 -23.03
C PRO A 780 -7.08 -9.63 -23.61
N GLY A 781 -6.82 -8.77 -24.58
CA GLY A 781 -7.85 -8.20 -25.44
C GLY A 781 -8.30 -9.19 -26.51
N LEU A 782 -9.62 -9.22 -26.81
CA LEU A 782 -10.18 -10.07 -27.86
C LEU A 782 -11.04 -9.24 -28.82
N LYS A 783 -10.94 -9.51 -30.13
CA LYS A 783 -11.74 -8.84 -31.12
C LYS A 783 -12.22 -9.82 -32.19
N ARG A 784 -13.54 -9.84 -32.46
CA ARG A 784 -14.10 -10.58 -33.57
C ARG A 784 -13.74 -9.91 -34.90
N VAL A 785 -13.29 -10.70 -35.87
CA VAL A 785 -13.01 -10.28 -37.24
C VAL A 785 -13.60 -11.28 -38.23
N HIS A 786 -13.63 -10.92 -39.52
CA HIS A 786 -14.01 -11.91 -40.52
C HIS A 786 -13.00 -13.07 -40.53
N GLY A 787 -13.48 -14.28 -40.22
CA GLY A 787 -12.66 -15.49 -40.16
C GLY A 787 -12.09 -15.83 -38.75
N GLY A 788 -12.55 -15.22 -37.66
CA GLY A 788 -12.19 -15.67 -36.33
C GLY A 788 -12.07 -14.59 -35.25
N VAL A 789 -11.33 -14.90 -34.22
CA VAL A 789 -11.04 -13.98 -33.07
C VAL A 789 -9.55 -13.66 -33.04
N LEU A 790 -9.22 -12.37 -33.02
CA LEU A 790 -7.88 -11.88 -32.73
C LEU A 790 -7.71 -11.71 -31.21
N ALA A 791 -6.50 -11.99 -30.71
CA ALA A 791 -6.13 -11.73 -29.33
C ALA A 791 -4.81 -10.94 -29.27
N ASN A 792 -4.69 -10.07 -28.26
CA ASN A 792 -3.45 -9.33 -27.97
C ASN A 792 -3.23 -9.21 -26.46
N GLU A 793 -2.01 -8.91 -26.07
CA GLU A 793 -1.63 -8.67 -24.68
C GLU A 793 -1.08 -7.26 -24.47
N GLN A 794 -1.20 -6.74 -23.23
CA GLN A 794 -0.61 -5.45 -22.83
C GLN A 794 0.91 -5.54 -22.63
N ILE A 795 1.42 -6.70 -22.20
CA ILE A 795 2.83 -6.90 -21.86
C ILE A 795 3.43 -7.95 -22.78
N PRO A 796 4.22 -7.56 -23.81
CA PRO A 796 4.87 -8.50 -24.72
C PRO A 796 5.80 -9.49 -24.01
N GLY A 797 5.73 -10.78 -24.38
CA GLY A 797 6.57 -11.82 -23.77
C GLY A 797 5.78 -12.78 -22.87
N LEU A 798 4.53 -12.47 -22.54
CA LEU A 798 3.59 -13.42 -21.98
C LEU A 798 3.11 -14.37 -23.08
N SER A 799 2.78 -15.63 -22.77
CA SER A 799 2.20 -16.55 -23.73
C SER A 799 0.68 -16.54 -23.64
N LEU A 800 -0.02 -16.46 -24.78
CA LEU A 800 -1.48 -16.54 -24.82
C LEU A 800 -1.92 -17.97 -25.20
N HIS A 801 -2.81 -18.56 -24.39
CA HIS A 801 -3.41 -19.86 -24.63
C HIS A 801 -4.92 -19.76 -24.60
N TYR A 802 -5.62 -20.63 -25.36
CA TYR A 802 -7.08 -20.55 -25.52
C TYR A 802 -7.80 -21.90 -25.43
N THR A 803 -9.10 -21.81 -25.11
CA THR A 803 -10.07 -22.89 -25.20
C THR A 803 -11.23 -22.44 -26.10
N VAL A 804 -12.07 -23.38 -26.53
CA VAL A 804 -13.22 -23.11 -27.44
C VAL A 804 -14.57 -23.48 -26.84
N ASP A 805 -14.54 -24.09 -25.66
CA ASP A 805 -15.72 -24.57 -24.91
C ASP A 805 -16.07 -23.67 -23.70
N GLY A 806 -15.35 -22.56 -23.53
CA GLY A 806 -15.51 -21.66 -22.40
C GLY A 806 -14.82 -22.14 -21.10
N GLY A 807 -14.12 -23.27 -21.12
CA GLY A 807 -13.27 -23.71 -20.01
C GLY A 807 -12.06 -22.80 -19.80
N GLU A 808 -11.49 -22.76 -18.57
CA GLU A 808 -10.29 -21.98 -18.30
C GLU A 808 -9.07 -22.54 -19.07
N PRO A 809 -8.34 -21.70 -19.83
CA PRO A 809 -7.11 -22.15 -20.48
C PRO A 809 -6.02 -22.51 -19.46
N THR A 810 -5.17 -23.47 -19.86
CA THR A 810 -3.96 -23.87 -19.14
C THR A 810 -2.75 -23.74 -20.06
N VAL A 811 -1.54 -23.86 -19.55
CA VAL A 811 -0.32 -23.90 -20.38
C VAL A 811 -0.28 -25.06 -21.38
N ALA A 812 -1.10 -26.10 -21.16
CA ALA A 812 -1.26 -27.23 -22.08
C ALA A 812 -2.31 -26.96 -23.18
N SER A 813 -3.11 -25.91 -23.05
CA SER A 813 -4.10 -25.49 -24.05
C SER A 813 -3.38 -24.96 -25.30
N PRO A 814 -4.01 -24.98 -26.49
CA PRO A 814 -3.44 -24.41 -27.71
C PRO A 814 -2.96 -22.98 -27.53
N GLN A 815 -1.75 -22.69 -28.04
CA GLN A 815 -1.18 -21.34 -28.03
C GLN A 815 -1.77 -20.50 -29.16
N VAL A 816 -2.02 -19.21 -28.88
CA VAL A 816 -2.45 -18.24 -29.90
C VAL A 816 -1.24 -17.87 -30.76
N THR A 817 -1.27 -18.25 -32.02
CA THR A 817 -0.24 -17.92 -33.02
C THR A 817 -0.79 -17.11 -34.21
N GLY A 818 -2.06 -16.77 -34.18
CA GLY A 818 -2.78 -16.04 -35.20
C GLY A 818 -4.27 -15.98 -34.89
N PRO A 819 -5.14 -15.65 -35.86
CA PRO A 819 -6.58 -15.65 -35.64
C PRO A 819 -7.11 -17.03 -35.21
N ILE A 820 -7.93 -17.07 -34.15
CA ILE A 820 -8.58 -18.30 -33.67
C ILE A 820 -9.83 -18.51 -34.53
N THR A 821 -9.76 -19.46 -35.46
CA THR A 821 -10.82 -19.70 -36.41
C THR A 821 -11.91 -20.68 -35.91
N ALA A 822 -11.68 -21.31 -34.76
CA ALA A 822 -12.61 -22.24 -34.14
C ALA A 822 -13.93 -21.55 -33.76
N ILE A 823 -15.06 -22.29 -33.97
CA ILE A 823 -16.38 -21.85 -33.55
C ILE A 823 -16.61 -22.30 -32.11
N GLY A 824 -17.13 -21.39 -31.27
CA GLY A 824 -17.44 -21.69 -29.87
C GLY A 824 -17.28 -20.51 -28.94
N LEU A 825 -17.33 -20.78 -27.64
CA LEU A 825 -17.06 -19.78 -26.59
C LEU A 825 -15.55 -19.73 -26.37
N ILE A 826 -14.91 -18.82 -27.09
CA ILE A 826 -13.45 -18.63 -27.03
C ILE A 826 -13.10 -17.99 -25.72
N ARG A 827 -12.21 -18.64 -24.96
CA ARG A 827 -11.60 -18.06 -23.77
C ARG A 827 -10.08 -18.04 -23.91
N VAL A 828 -9.45 -16.91 -23.57
CA VAL A 828 -8.01 -16.72 -23.72
C VAL A 828 -7.44 -16.20 -22.39
N ALA A 829 -6.31 -16.76 -21.95
CA ALA A 829 -5.55 -16.29 -20.81
C ALA A 829 -4.08 -16.05 -21.18
N ALA A 830 -3.46 -15.09 -20.53
CA ALA A 830 -2.02 -14.84 -20.60
C ALA A 830 -1.30 -15.58 -19.47
N PHE A 831 -0.11 -16.10 -19.77
CA PHE A 831 0.70 -16.88 -18.83
C PHE A 831 2.13 -16.32 -18.73
N ASP A 832 2.66 -16.33 -17.53
CA ASP A 832 4.07 -16.06 -17.28
C ASP A 832 4.95 -17.31 -17.58
N ARG A 833 6.25 -17.17 -17.42
CA ARG A 833 7.21 -18.25 -17.68
C ARG A 833 7.11 -19.45 -16.73
N ASN A 834 6.53 -19.24 -15.55
CA ASN A 834 6.30 -20.29 -14.54
C ASN A 834 4.97 -21.00 -14.76
N GLY A 835 4.19 -20.60 -15.76
CA GLY A 835 2.88 -21.16 -16.07
C GLY A 835 1.76 -20.62 -15.20
N ARG A 836 1.96 -19.51 -14.48
CA ARG A 836 0.92 -18.84 -13.73
C ARG A 836 0.03 -18.05 -14.69
N ALA A 837 -1.27 -18.30 -14.63
CA ALA A 837 -2.26 -17.61 -15.44
C ALA A 837 -2.62 -16.24 -14.88
N GLY A 838 -2.82 -15.27 -15.77
CA GLY A 838 -3.64 -14.08 -15.51
C GLY A 838 -5.12 -14.40 -15.62
N ARG A 839 -5.97 -13.38 -15.43
CA ARG A 839 -7.41 -13.51 -15.69
C ARG A 839 -7.67 -13.73 -17.17
N SER A 840 -8.62 -14.60 -17.47
CA SER A 840 -9.02 -14.89 -18.85
C SER A 840 -10.02 -13.86 -19.36
N SER A 841 -9.99 -13.60 -20.65
CA SER A 841 -11.03 -12.90 -21.42
C SER A 841 -11.84 -13.90 -22.24
N GLN A 842 -13.11 -13.60 -22.47
CA GLN A 842 -14.04 -14.49 -23.15
C GLN A 842 -14.81 -13.75 -24.26
N LEU A 843 -14.97 -14.42 -25.40
CA LEU A 843 -15.75 -13.91 -26.54
C LEU A 843 -16.46 -15.06 -27.26
N ASP A 844 -17.75 -14.89 -27.55
CA ASP A 844 -18.52 -15.87 -28.30
C ASP A 844 -18.24 -15.72 -29.81
N ASN A 845 -17.76 -16.79 -30.45
CA ASN A 845 -17.46 -16.89 -31.90
C ASN A 845 -18.41 -17.82 -32.62
N ARG A 846 -19.64 -17.92 -32.13
CA ARG A 846 -20.74 -18.69 -32.83
C ARG A 846 -21.51 -17.80 -33.77
#